data_95dca5ca48659a3768b2053bd28f1dc1
#
_entry.id   95dca5ca48659a3768b2053bd28f1dc1
#
_cell.length_a   1.000
_cell.length_b   1.000
_cell.length_c   1.000
_cell.angle_alpha   90.00
_cell.angle_beta   90.00
_cell.angle_gamma   90.00
#
_symmetry.space_group_name_H-M   'P 1'
#
loop_
_entity.id
_entity.type
_entity.pdbx_description
1 polymer ?
#
loop_
_entity_poly.entity_id
_entity_poly.type
_entity_poly.pdbx_seq_one_letter_code
_entity_poly.pdbx_strand_id
1 'polypeptide(L)'
;MVRATVWPAGRLGEPWPDLTGQGIGAVSWRPWLRQVRAIGGFEAAVAQASPALGHRVREICDGRDVPEAAARRAVLAVMRYLLRATSRATPFGLFAGVAPARIGDAPALRVGGGHRAVATVGAVWLTAVIDRLERDPAIRPGLHVAANNLAAEQDGRVVLEHRPGGSTGDAPTTVSVVATGPVRAAMALAAGPVRLGDLAAALAADFPGVPADVIDRLLAGLVEQRVLLTSLRPAATATDPLDHLAGELDAAGAAEMAARLREPASNVTRHFTAPVGERGRRHRERLAADMAGMCPSAGPVVGVDLRVDWDLTVPAAVAAEAATVAGVLVRLAARRDLSPGWAAWHGRFLERYGPHALVPVLDAVDPGIGIGNPAGYLGGATPPPGGGLTGRDVALLGLAQHAALRGQREIELDDATLDRLAVAEPGAPVQPSTELTVRVHASTVQSLERGEFTLAVVGVSRAAGTTTGRFLSLLDDGDRARMTAVYAALPTTVRGALAVQVSAPTLHAASGDVARAPAVLPHLLAVGEFPHGGGRRIGLEDVAVTADAHRVVLVSLSRRRAVEPVVFNAVEPVHHTHPLVRFLIEAPRAMSVPCASFDWGAAAELPYLPAVRYRRTILSPARWLLTAADLPGPAAGWPQWHRALADWEHHVGLPHAVYLGDGDQRIGLDLSDAAHRALLREHLRRADPAVLRAAPDSDATGWTGGYVHEIVIPLAATARPADLPPWRGNTAVVGRDHGHLPGCPGRVYLKLYGRRDRQDAILTRHLPHLLDELPEHSQWWFLRYRDPDEHLRLRVTTPPGTATDDTAACIGGWTQRLHRAGLIARAHWDTDFPETARFGGATALPAAEACFAADSTAAVAQLTAAGNGHGPDPLALAAASMLDLTIGLIGGPAAGMTWLIHHARAKVTAPPRPIYDQAVALANPHDHTALATQPGGEQVLAVWERRRQALAAYRRALAETGTTPAAVLPDLLHLHHARMAGVELAGETACLHLARAAALSWTVRAGNRS
;
A
#
# COMPACT_ATOMS: atom_id res chain seq x y z
N MET A 1 -7.34 0.44 -22.75
CA MET A 1 -7.98 1.79 -22.89
C MET A 1 -6.97 2.75 -23.47
N VAL A 2 -7.37 3.61 -24.38
CA VAL A 2 -6.53 4.71 -24.89
C VAL A 2 -6.96 6.02 -24.26
N ARG A 3 -5.99 6.85 -23.93
CA ARG A 3 -6.13 8.26 -23.56
C ARG A 3 -5.55 9.08 -24.70
N ALA A 4 -6.23 10.11 -25.15
CA ALA A 4 -5.76 10.89 -26.29
C ALA A 4 -6.12 12.37 -26.16
N THR A 5 -5.26 13.23 -26.73
CA THR A 5 -5.55 14.66 -26.90
C THR A 5 -6.64 14.89 -27.95
N VAL A 6 -7.35 16.01 -27.82
CA VAL A 6 -8.37 16.43 -28.80
C VAL A 6 -7.75 17.13 -30.00
N TRP A 7 -6.59 17.74 -29.82
CA TRP A 7 -5.86 18.44 -30.88
C TRP A 7 -4.53 17.74 -31.16
N PRO A 8 -4.17 17.56 -32.45
CA PRO A 8 -2.88 17.03 -32.83
C PRO A 8 -1.76 18.04 -32.58
N ALA A 9 -0.56 17.53 -32.31
CA ALA A 9 0.63 18.35 -32.29
C ALA A 9 0.83 19.05 -33.64
N GLY A 10 1.30 20.28 -33.66
CA GLY A 10 1.56 21.06 -34.89
C GLY A 10 0.33 21.73 -35.51
N ARG A 11 -0.90 21.47 -35.07
CA ARG A 11 -2.11 22.17 -35.60
C ARG A 11 -2.42 23.49 -34.89
N LEU A 12 -1.77 23.74 -33.77
CA LEU A 12 -1.97 24.97 -32.98
C LEU A 12 -0.91 25.98 -33.45
N GLY A 13 -1.31 26.78 -34.41
CA GLY A 13 -0.46 27.57 -35.24
C GLY A 13 0.48 28.54 -34.56
N GLU A 14 1.69 28.62 -35.13
CA GLU A 14 2.60 29.74 -34.96
C GLU A 14 2.02 30.99 -35.64
N PRO A 15 2.37 32.19 -35.17
CA PRO A 15 3.44 32.46 -34.19
C PRO A 15 2.97 32.53 -32.75
N TRP A 16 3.85 32.17 -31.81
CA TRP A 16 3.65 32.38 -30.37
C TRP A 16 3.71 33.88 -29.99
N PRO A 17 3.14 34.28 -28.83
CA PRO A 17 3.12 35.69 -28.43
C PRO A 17 4.54 36.15 -28.02
N ASP A 18 4.90 37.36 -28.33
CA ASP A 18 6.14 37.94 -27.79
C ASP A 18 5.98 38.20 -26.28
N LEU A 19 6.83 37.51 -25.51
CA LEU A 19 6.91 37.62 -24.05
C LEU A 19 8.28 38.15 -23.60
N THR A 20 9.14 38.55 -24.54
CA THR A 20 10.56 38.87 -24.31
C THR A 20 10.80 40.35 -24.06
N GLY A 21 9.94 41.24 -24.58
CA GLY A 21 10.04 42.69 -24.44
C GLY A 21 9.53 43.21 -23.09
N GLN A 22 10.10 44.33 -22.64
CA GLN A 22 9.56 45.10 -21.53
C GLN A 22 8.50 46.10 -22.07
N GLY A 23 7.39 46.27 -21.34
CA GLY A 23 6.33 47.22 -21.73
C GLY A 23 5.40 46.74 -22.85
N ILE A 24 5.39 45.45 -23.14
CA ILE A 24 4.44 44.84 -24.08
C ILE A 24 3.10 44.68 -23.38
N GLY A 25 2.18 45.57 -23.62
CA GLY A 25 0.86 45.59 -22.97
C GLY A 25 -0.17 44.65 -23.58
N ALA A 26 -1.34 44.58 -22.94
CA ALA A 26 -2.47 43.71 -23.34
C ALA A 26 -2.86 43.85 -24.82
N VAL A 27 -2.65 45.04 -25.41
CA VAL A 27 -2.98 45.33 -26.82
C VAL A 27 -2.17 44.48 -27.78
N SER A 28 -0.88 44.23 -27.50
CA SER A 28 0.03 43.46 -28.35
C SER A 28 -0.31 41.99 -28.39
N TRP A 29 -0.88 41.44 -27.29
CA TRP A 29 -1.25 40.01 -27.18
C TRP A 29 -2.67 39.73 -27.66
N ARG A 30 -3.50 40.74 -27.87
CA ARG A 30 -4.90 40.61 -28.29
C ARG A 30 -5.08 39.86 -29.62
N PRO A 31 -4.28 40.14 -30.68
CA PRO A 31 -4.40 39.38 -31.92
C PRO A 31 -4.17 37.89 -31.73
N TRP A 32 -3.13 37.53 -31.00
CA TRP A 32 -2.80 36.14 -30.69
C TRP A 32 -3.91 35.48 -29.87
N LEU A 33 -4.41 36.10 -28.82
CA LEU A 33 -5.52 35.57 -28.02
C LEU A 33 -6.78 35.35 -28.86
N ARG A 34 -7.07 36.26 -29.82
CA ARG A 34 -8.20 36.10 -30.74
C ARG A 34 -7.99 34.89 -31.68
N GLN A 35 -6.79 34.70 -32.18
CA GLN A 35 -6.44 33.55 -33.02
C GLN A 35 -6.61 32.22 -32.22
N VAL A 36 -6.10 32.17 -31.00
CA VAL A 36 -6.24 31.00 -30.14
C VAL A 36 -7.70 30.70 -29.80
N ARG A 37 -8.50 31.73 -29.52
CA ARG A 37 -9.95 31.53 -29.30
C ARG A 37 -10.68 30.98 -30.52
N ALA A 38 -10.22 31.29 -31.72
CA ALA A 38 -10.82 30.79 -32.96
C ALA A 38 -10.51 29.29 -33.21
N ILE A 39 -9.58 28.66 -32.46
CA ILE A 39 -9.35 27.23 -32.52
C ILE A 39 -10.61 26.48 -32.06
N GLY A 40 -11.16 25.64 -32.92
CA GLY A 40 -12.40 24.94 -32.65
C GLY A 40 -12.44 24.21 -31.33
N GLY A 41 -13.33 24.58 -30.42
CA GLY A 41 -13.52 23.99 -29.10
C GLY A 41 -12.55 24.45 -28.01
N PHE A 42 -11.43 25.12 -28.33
CA PHE A 42 -10.39 25.49 -27.34
C PHE A 42 -10.89 26.53 -26.31
N GLU A 43 -11.64 27.57 -26.75
CA GLU A 43 -12.24 28.50 -25.80
C GLU A 43 -13.17 27.81 -24.80
N ALA A 44 -13.97 26.87 -25.27
CA ALA A 44 -14.87 26.10 -24.41
C ALA A 44 -14.08 25.23 -23.41
N ALA A 45 -12.96 24.63 -23.83
CA ALA A 45 -12.09 23.85 -22.98
C ALA A 45 -11.44 24.71 -21.89
N VAL A 46 -10.92 25.88 -22.23
CA VAL A 46 -10.33 26.85 -21.27
C VAL A 46 -11.37 27.36 -20.28
N ALA A 47 -12.57 27.75 -20.78
CA ALA A 47 -13.65 28.23 -19.93
C ALA A 47 -14.15 27.17 -18.96
N GLN A 48 -14.19 25.89 -19.37
CA GLN A 48 -14.54 24.74 -18.49
C GLN A 48 -13.46 24.48 -17.42
N ALA A 49 -12.18 24.56 -17.79
CA ALA A 49 -11.08 24.28 -16.88
C ALA A 49 -10.81 25.45 -15.90
N SER A 50 -11.03 26.69 -16.36
CA SER A 50 -10.82 27.90 -15.58
C SER A 50 -11.77 29.01 -16.06
N PRO A 51 -12.96 29.09 -15.46
CA PRO A 51 -13.93 30.13 -15.81
C PRO A 51 -13.35 31.56 -15.69
N ALA A 52 -12.53 31.80 -14.65
CA ALA A 52 -11.88 33.09 -14.42
C ALA A 52 -10.89 33.47 -15.55
N LEU A 53 -10.10 32.46 -16.03
CA LEU A 53 -9.21 32.69 -17.18
C LEU A 53 -10.01 32.95 -18.46
N GLY A 54 -11.05 32.14 -18.71
CA GLY A 54 -11.95 32.37 -19.87
C GLY A 54 -12.58 33.75 -19.87
N HIS A 55 -13.01 34.23 -18.70
CA HIS A 55 -13.54 35.61 -18.55
C HIS A 55 -12.44 36.64 -18.83
N ARG A 56 -11.24 36.50 -18.25
CA ARG A 56 -10.14 37.45 -18.46
C ARG A 56 -9.69 37.52 -19.93
N VAL A 57 -9.64 36.38 -20.61
CA VAL A 57 -9.29 36.32 -22.03
C VAL A 57 -10.34 37.06 -22.88
N ARG A 58 -11.63 36.92 -22.58
CA ARG A 58 -12.70 37.69 -23.26
C ARG A 58 -12.54 39.18 -23.03
N GLU A 59 -12.33 39.65 -21.80
CA GLU A 59 -12.09 41.05 -21.48
C GLU A 59 -10.96 41.67 -22.33
N ILE A 60 -9.81 40.97 -22.41
CA ILE A 60 -8.67 41.43 -23.21
C ILE A 60 -9.04 41.47 -24.70
N CYS A 61 -9.72 40.45 -25.23
CA CYS A 61 -10.12 40.39 -26.65
C CYS A 61 -11.16 41.43 -27.01
N ASP A 62 -12.07 41.79 -26.09
CA ASP A 62 -13.10 42.78 -26.24
C ASP A 62 -12.57 44.24 -26.08
N GLY A 63 -11.31 44.40 -25.74
CA GLY A 63 -10.65 45.67 -25.64
C GLY A 63 -10.79 46.40 -24.32
N ARG A 64 -11.22 45.70 -23.26
CA ARG A 64 -11.24 46.24 -21.89
C ARG A 64 -9.82 46.51 -21.40
N ASP A 65 -9.67 47.56 -20.59
CA ASP A 65 -8.40 47.87 -19.96
C ASP A 65 -8.08 46.85 -18.88
N VAL A 66 -7.01 46.08 -19.08
CA VAL A 66 -6.53 45.05 -18.18
C VAL A 66 -5.07 45.35 -17.83
N PRO A 67 -4.71 45.42 -16.53
CA PRO A 67 -3.33 45.66 -16.11
C PRO A 67 -2.36 44.66 -16.78
N GLU A 68 -1.21 45.17 -17.24
CA GLU A 68 -0.20 44.41 -18.00
C GLU A 68 0.19 43.09 -17.29
N ALA A 69 0.45 43.12 -15.98
CA ALA A 69 0.78 41.94 -15.21
C ALA A 69 -0.34 40.90 -15.20
N ALA A 70 -1.62 41.30 -15.20
CA ALA A 70 -2.76 40.40 -15.27
C ALA A 70 -2.94 39.84 -16.68
N ALA A 71 -2.75 40.67 -17.72
CA ALA A 71 -2.77 40.21 -19.11
C ALA A 71 -1.62 39.21 -19.40
N ARG A 72 -0.41 39.49 -18.94
CA ARG A 72 0.74 38.57 -19.05
C ARG A 72 0.47 37.21 -18.37
N ARG A 73 -0.10 37.21 -17.15
CA ARG A 73 -0.49 35.97 -16.48
C ARG A 73 -1.53 35.17 -17.27
N ALA A 74 -2.51 35.87 -17.87
CA ALA A 74 -3.53 35.23 -18.71
C ALA A 74 -2.92 34.62 -19.98
N VAL A 75 -2.02 35.31 -20.66
CA VAL A 75 -1.29 34.80 -21.84
C VAL A 75 -0.47 33.58 -21.50
N LEU A 76 0.35 33.61 -20.44
CA LEU A 76 1.13 32.49 -19.97
C LEU A 76 0.25 31.28 -19.58
N ALA A 77 -0.92 31.52 -18.98
CA ALA A 77 -1.87 30.46 -18.65
C ALA A 77 -2.48 29.83 -19.92
N VAL A 78 -2.88 30.66 -20.89
CA VAL A 78 -3.39 30.18 -22.19
C VAL A 78 -2.32 29.37 -22.93
N MET A 79 -1.06 29.82 -22.95
CA MET A 79 0.05 29.06 -23.52
C MET A 79 0.19 27.69 -22.85
N ARG A 80 0.15 27.63 -21.53
CA ARG A 80 0.23 26.32 -20.80
C ARG A 80 -0.93 25.41 -21.19
N TYR A 81 -2.16 25.93 -21.31
CA TYR A 81 -3.30 25.14 -21.77
C TYR A 81 -3.14 24.66 -23.21
N LEU A 82 -2.56 25.51 -24.08
CA LEU A 82 -2.32 25.18 -25.48
C LEU A 82 -1.28 24.05 -25.59
N LEU A 83 -0.14 24.20 -24.92
CA LEU A 83 0.90 23.18 -24.86
C LEU A 83 0.40 21.87 -24.24
N ARG A 84 -0.40 21.98 -23.17
CA ARG A 84 -1.06 20.81 -22.58
C ARG A 84 -1.98 20.09 -23.57
N ALA A 85 -2.76 20.85 -24.32
CA ALA A 85 -3.73 20.31 -25.27
C ALA A 85 -3.11 19.47 -26.37
N THR A 86 -1.83 19.70 -26.68
CA THR A 86 -1.09 19.01 -27.74
C THR A 86 0.00 18.06 -27.28
N SER A 87 0.37 18.10 -25.99
CA SER A 87 1.49 17.29 -25.48
C SER A 87 1.12 16.29 -24.37
N ARG A 88 -0.13 16.35 -23.85
CA ARG A 88 -0.51 15.56 -22.67
C ARG A 88 -1.84 14.84 -22.86
N ALA A 89 -1.79 13.52 -22.93
CA ALA A 89 -2.95 12.65 -23.12
C ALA A 89 -3.73 12.32 -21.84
N THR A 90 -3.21 12.68 -20.65
CA THR A 90 -3.91 12.47 -19.39
C THR A 90 -5.28 13.13 -19.43
N PRO A 91 -6.41 12.43 -19.21
CA PRO A 91 -7.76 12.98 -19.29
C PRO A 91 -7.95 14.18 -18.36
N PHE A 92 -8.52 15.24 -18.90
CA PHE A 92 -8.82 16.47 -18.18
C PHE A 92 -9.81 17.35 -18.95
N GLY A 93 -11.01 17.49 -18.43
CA GLY A 93 -12.04 18.31 -19.03
C GLY A 93 -12.25 17.99 -20.51
N LEU A 94 -12.17 19.02 -21.34
CA LEU A 94 -12.31 18.91 -22.79
C LEU A 94 -10.96 18.83 -23.56
N PHE A 95 -9.82 18.77 -22.86
CA PHE A 95 -8.49 18.76 -23.50
C PHE A 95 -8.01 17.39 -23.94
N ALA A 96 -8.32 16.37 -23.17
CA ALA A 96 -7.97 14.99 -23.46
C ALA A 96 -9.03 14.07 -22.85
N GLY A 97 -9.29 12.96 -23.48
CA GLY A 97 -10.30 12.01 -23.05
C GLY A 97 -9.88 10.57 -23.24
N VAL A 98 -10.83 9.67 -23.07
CA VAL A 98 -10.63 8.21 -23.14
C VAL A 98 -11.46 7.57 -24.24
N ALA A 99 -10.97 6.45 -24.77
CA ALA A 99 -11.75 5.53 -25.58
C ALA A 99 -11.35 4.09 -25.29
N PRO A 100 -12.22 3.11 -25.57
CA PRO A 100 -11.83 1.71 -25.52
C PRO A 100 -10.76 1.42 -26.58
N ALA A 101 -9.89 0.45 -26.31
CA ALA A 101 -8.95 -0.07 -27.28
C ALA A 101 -8.99 -1.60 -27.27
N ARG A 102 -8.69 -2.21 -28.43
CA ARG A 102 -8.60 -3.65 -28.59
C ARG A 102 -7.18 -4.07 -28.92
N ILE A 103 -6.83 -5.30 -28.63
CA ILE A 103 -5.59 -5.93 -29.10
C ILE A 103 -6.00 -6.85 -30.26
N GLY A 104 -5.27 -6.77 -31.37
CA GLY A 104 -5.51 -7.57 -32.58
C GLY A 104 -4.23 -7.85 -33.33
N ASP A 105 -4.35 -8.55 -34.45
CA ASP A 105 -3.19 -8.97 -35.27
C ASP A 105 -2.61 -7.79 -36.06
N ALA A 106 -3.44 -6.88 -36.53
CA ALA A 106 -3.04 -5.70 -37.31
C ALA A 106 -3.48 -4.40 -36.61
N PRO A 107 -2.72 -3.32 -36.76
CA PRO A 107 -3.14 -2.00 -36.25
C PRO A 107 -4.32 -1.48 -37.08
N ALA A 108 -5.29 -0.90 -36.37
CA ALA A 108 -6.35 -0.14 -37.00
C ALA A 108 -6.63 1.11 -36.16
N LEU A 109 -6.73 2.24 -36.80
CA LEU A 109 -7.05 3.50 -36.13
C LEU A 109 -8.02 4.32 -36.97
N ARG A 110 -9.15 4.68 -36.35
CA ARG A 110 -10.06 5.70 -36.87
C ARG A 110 -10.12 6.83 -35.82
N VAL A 111 -9.81 8.03 -36.23
CA VAL A 111 -9.98 9.24 -35.45
C VAL A 111 -11.13 10.03 -36.03
N GLY A 112 -12.22 10.15 -35.27
CA GLY A 112 -13.41 10.92 -35.67
C GLY A 112 -13.51 12.24 -34.90
N GLY A 113 -14.46 13.09 -35.33
CA GLY A 113 -14.76 14.36 -34.66
C GLY A 113 -15.96 14.32 -33.71
N GLY A 114 -16.58 13.17 -33.55
CA GLY A 114 -17.78 12.97 -32.73
C GLY A 114 -17.50 12.79 -31.23
N HIS A 115 -16.56 13.53 -30.67
CA HIS A 115 -16.22 13.49 -29.26
C HIS A 115 -17.45 13.79 -28.39
N ARG A 116 -17.59 13.10 -27.27
CA ARG A 116 -18.71 13.27 -26.32
C ARG A 116 -18.19 13.81 -24.99
N ALA A 117 -18.74 14.96 -24.58
CA ALA A 117 -18.50 15.54 -23.27
C ALA A 117 -19.53 14.95 -22.29
N VAL A 118 -19.08 14.28 -21.26
CA VAL A 118 -19.92 13.70 -20.21
C VAL A 118 -19.87 14.61 -18.99
N ALA A 119 -21.01 15.23 -18.66
CA ALA A 119 -21.10 16.05 -17.48
C ALA A 119 -21.13 15.17 -16.22
N THR A 120 -20.42 15.62 -15.18
CA THR A 120 -20.41 15.02 -13.86
C THR A 120 -20.78 16.05 -12.80
N VAL A 121 -21.31 15.61 -11.69
CA VAL A 121 -21.66 16.49 -10.57
C VAL A 121 -20.42 16.78 -9.75
N GLY A 122 -20.14 18.06 -9.48
CA GLY A 122 -19.02 18.48 -8.66
C GLY A 122 -19.15 17.96 -7.22
N ALA A 123 -18.15 17.24 -6.72
CA ALA A 123 -18.21 16.59 -5.42
C ALA A 123 -18.32 17.59 -4.25
N VAL A 124 -17.71 18.75 -4.35
CA VAL A 124 -17.83 19.83 -3.35
C VAL A 124 -19.27 20.35 -3.29
N TRP A 125 -19.89 20.59 -4.43
CA TRP A 125 -21.28 21.02 -4.51
C TRP A 125 -22.22 19.94 -3.95
N LEU A 126 -22.04 18.70 -4.37
CA LEU A 126 -22.83 17.55 -3.88
C LEU A 126 -22.76 17.45 -2.35
N THR A 127 -21.56 17.58 -1.78
CA THR A 127 -21.36 17.58 -0.33
C THR A 127 -22.13 18.73 0.33
N ALA A 128 -22.09 19.93 -0.24
CA ALA A 128 -22.81 21.09 0.29
C ALA A 128 -24.35 20.90 0.28
N VAL A 129 -24.86 20.31 -0.80
CA VAL A 129 -26.31 19.97 -0.90
C VAL A 129 -26.71 18.96 0.18
N ILE A 130 -25.93 17.88 0.31
CA ILE A 130 -26.20 16.84 1.32
C ILE A 130 -26.12 17.42 2.73
N ASP A 131 -25.08 18.17 3.06
CA ASP A 131 -24.91 18.81 4.36
C ASP A 131 -26.09 19.75 4.70
N ARG A 132 -26.65 20.43 3.68
CA ARG A 132 -27.84 21.27 3.84
C ARG A 132 -29.10 20.45 4.11
N LEU A 133 -29.31 19.38 3.33
CA LEU A 133 -30.48 18.48 3.47
C LEU A 133 -30.47 17.74 4.80
N GLU A 134 -29.32 17.31 5.28
CA GLU A 134 -29.14 16.67 6.58
C GLU A 134 -29.47 17.59 7.76
N ARG A 135 -29.36 18.93 7.57
CA ARG A 135 -29.75 19.92 8.59
C ARG A 135 -31.24 20.27 8.54
N ASP A 136 -31.96 19.91 7.48
CA ASP A 136 -33.37 20.26 7.35
C ASP A 136 -34.24 19.41 8.31
N PRO A 137 -34.91 20.04 9.31
CA PRO A 137 -35.71 19.32 10.29
C PRO A 137 -36.95 18.67 9.68
N ALA A 138 -37.40 19.12 8.52
CA ALA A 138 -38.58 18.51 7.84
C ALA A 138 -38.18 17.21 7.10
N ILE A 139 -36.96 17.09 6.63
CA ILE A 139 -36.48 15.95 5.85
C ILE A 139 -35.87 14.87 6.77
N ARG A 140 -35.10 15.34 7.76
CA ARG A 140 -34.24 14.49 8.61
C ARG A 140 -34.95 13.28 9.23
N PRO A 141 -36.16 13.35 9.80
CA PRO A 141 -36.82 12.21 10.42
C PRO A 141 -37.13 11.05 9.45
N GLY A 142 -37.30 11.35 8.17
CA GLY A 142 -37.56 10.37 7.11
C GLY A 142 -36.33 9.66 6.60
N LEU A 143 -35.10 10.20 6.87
CA LEU A 143 -33.86 9.63 6.39
C LEU A 143 -33.49 8.34 7.11
N HIS A 144 -32.94 7.39 6.39
CA HIS A 144 -32.26 6.26 7.02
C HIS A 144 -30.86 6.65 7.48
N VAL A 145 -30.48 6.17 8.65
CA VAL A 145 -29.15 6.35 9.22
C VAL A 145 -28.53 5.00 9.60
N ALA A 146 -27.22 4.95 9.59
CA ALA A 146 -26.44 3.82 10.10
C ALA A 146 -25.23 4.34 10.87
N ALA A 147 -24.76 3.60 11.86
CA ALA A 147 -23.53 3.92 12.57
C ALA A 147 -22.33 3.89 11.61
N ASN A 148 -21.45 4.86 11.72
CA ASN A 148 -20.23 4.88 10.95
C ASN A 148 -19.29 3.77 11.45
N ASN A 149 -18.92 2.85 10.56
CA ASN A 149 -18.07 1.70 10.89
C ASN A 149 -16.60 2.06 11.17
N LEU A 150 -16.26 3.35 11.09
CA LEU A 150 -14.96 3.90 11.53
C LEU A 150 -15.04 4.51 12.95
N ALA A 151 -16.26 4.70 13.49
CA ALA A 151 -16.44 5.27 14.82
C ALA A 151 -16.19 4.18 15.88
N ALA A 152 -15.28 4.44 16.81
CA ALA A 152 -14.93 3.52 17.89
C ALA A 152 -15.09 4.17 19.27
N GLU A 153 -15.51 3.41 20.27
CA GLU A 153 -15.53 3.89 21.66
C GLU A 153 -14.13 3.72 22.29
N GLN A 154 -13.59 4.82 22.79
CA GLN A 154 -12.31 4.91 23.48
C GLN A 154 -12.46 5.83 24.69
N ASP A 155 -12.07 5.37 25.86
CA ASP A 155 -12.09 6.16 27.12
C ASP A 155 -13.44 6.90 27.36
N GLY A 156 -14.56 6.21 27.20
CA GLY A 156 -15.89 6.77 27.38
C GLY A 156 -16.31 7.81 26.34
N ARG A 157 -15.67 7.87 25.22
CA ARG A 157 -15.98 8.73 24.07
C ARG A 157 -16.09 7.90 22.80
N VAL A 158 -17.04 8.24 21.93
CA VAL A 158 -17.08 7.75 20.54
C VAL A 158 -16.15 8.67 19.73
N VAL A 159 -15.10 8.11 19.19
CA VAL A 159 -14.08 8.81 18.38
C VAL A 159 -14.19 8.41 16.93
N LEU A 160 -14.13 9.38 16.03
CA LEU A 160 -14.02 9.20 14.59
C LEU A 160 -12.77 9.95 14.11
N GLU A 161 -11.72 9.21 13.82
CA GLU A 161 -10.49 9.76 13.28
C GLU A 161 -10.64 10.04 11.77
N HIS A 162 -9.89 11.03 11.29
CA HIS A 162 -9.83 11.39 9.87
C HIS A 162 -11.23 11.59 9.23
N ARG A 163 -12.18 12.18 9.96
CA ARG A 163 -13.47 12.57 9.36
C ARG A 163 -13.20 13.42 8.11
N PRO A 164 -13.75 13.05 6.94
CA PRO A 164 -13.56 13.81 5.72
C PRO A 164 -13.93 15.28 5.88
N GLY A 165 -13.14 16.19 5.28
CA GLY A 165 -13.42 17.62 5.25
C GLY A 165 -14.78 17.92 4.60
N GLY A 166 -15.41 19.02 5.02
CA GLY A 166 -16.68 19.49 4.47
C GLY A 166 -16.55 20.15 3.09
N SER A 167 -17.63 20.77 2.66
CA SER A 167 -17.71 21.51 1.39
C SER A 167 -16.82 22.74 1.34
N THR A 168 -16.30 23.22 2.46
CA THR A 168 -15.38 24.35 2.58
C THR A 168 -13.94 24.03 2.24
N GLY A 169 -13.61 22.76 1.97
CA GLY A 169 -12.25 22.32 1.64
C GLY A 169 -11.35 22.13 2.85
N ASP A 170 -11.94 22.03 4.04
CA ASP A 170 -11.20 21.80 5.29
C ASP A 170 -10.41 20.50 5.27
N ALA A 171 -9.31 20.48 6.00
CA ALA A 171 -8.54 19.28 6.23
C ALA A 171 -9.35 18.22 7.01
N PRO A 172 -9.05 16.94 6.87
CA PRO A 172 -9.69 15.90 7.68
C PRO A 172 -9.43 16.16 9.17
N THR A 173 -10.47 15.94 9.98
CA THR A 173 -10.45 16.24 11.42
C THR A 173 -10.80 15.02 12.25
N THR A 174 -10.29 14.94 13.46
CA THR A 174 -10.76 13.98 14.45
C THR A 174 -11.90 14.59 15.24
N VAL A 175 -13.01 13.87 15.35
CA VAL A 175 -14.15 14.28 16.19
C VAL A 175 -14.37 13.26 17.28
N SER A 176 -14.87 13.75 18.44
CA SER A 176 -15.21 12.87 19.54
C SER A 176 -16.46 13.35 20.27
N VAL A 177 -17.32 12.41 20.60
CA VAL A 177 -18.58 12.63 21.33
C VAL A 177 -18.55 11.81 22.61
N VAL A 178 -19.01 12.38 23.74
CA VAL A 178 -19.08 11.62 25.00
C VAL A 178 -20.04 10.43 24.81
N ALA A 179 -19.60 9.23 25.14
CA ALA A 179 -20.35 8.00 25.01
C ALA A 179 -21.38 7.87 26.15
N THR A 180 -22.37 8.76 26.16
CA THR A 180 -23.51 8.68 27.12
C THR A 180 -24.39 7.46 26.81
N GLY A 181 -25.28 7.10 27.76
CA GLY A 181 -26.26 6.01 27.53
C GLY A 181 -27.03 6.17 26.23
N PRO A 182 -27.66 7.35 25.96
CA PRO A 182 -28.35 7.60 24.68
C PRO A 182 -27.45 7.52 23.44
N VAL A 183 -26.19 7.94 23.52
CA VAL A 183 -25.24 7.82 22.38
C VAL A 183 -24.92 6.34 22.08
N ARG A 184 -24.62 5.53 23.10
CA ARG A 184 -24.39 4.09 22.93
C ARG A 184 -25.61 3.38 22.40
N ALA A 185 -26.81 3.70 22.92
CA ALA A 185 -28.07 3.13 22.41
C ALA A 185 -28.31 3.52 20.94
N ALA A 186 -28.07 4.79 20.58
CA ALA A 186 -28.17 5.25 19.20
C ALA A 186 -27.23 4.47 18.27
N MET A 187 -25.97 4.27 18.66
CA MET A 187 -24.98 3.52 17.88
C MET A 187 -25.39 2.04 17.75
N ALA A 188 -25.89 1.43 18.81
CA ALA A 188 -26.31 0.03 18.80
C ALA A 188 -27.57 -0.18 17.93
N LEU A 189 -28.58 0.68 18.04
CA LEU A 189 -29.81 0.62 17.22
C LEU A 189 -29.53 0.91 15.74
N ALA A 190 -28.53 1.77 15.45
CA ALA A 190 -28.09 2.12 14.11
C ALA A 190 -26.96 1.20 13.58
N ALA A 191 -26.69 0.04 14.19
CA ALA A 191 -25.73 -0.94 13.65
C ALA A 191 -26.12 -1.40 12.22
N GLY A 192 -27.41 -1.34 11.89
CA GLY A 192 -27.94 -1.44 10.52
C GLY A 192 -28.78 -0.20 10.16
N PRO A 193 -29.21 -0.06 8.91
CA PRO A 193 -30.06 1.04 8.48
C PRO A 193 -31.36 1.12 9.26
N VAL A 194 -31.64 2.27 9.87
CA VAL A 194 -32.87 2.57 10.62
C VAL A 194 -33.34 3.97 10.26
N ARG A 195 -34.65 4.23 10.24
CA ARG A 195 -35.15 5.60 10.04
C ARG A 195 -34.84 6.46 11.26
N LEU A 196 -34.38 7.69 11.03
CA LEU A 196 -33.99 8.58 12.12
C LEU A 196 -35.15 8.90 13.05
N GLY A 197 -36.39 9.04 12.53
CA GLY A 197 -37.60 9.21 13.36
C GLY A 197 -37.91 7.98 14.25
N ASP A 198 -37.70 6.76 13.72
CA ASP A 198 -37.89 5.53 14.49
C ASP A 198 -36.78 5.37 15.55
N LEU A 199 -35.54 5.74 15.21
CA LEU A 199 -34.44 5.79 16.17
C LEU A 199 -34.71 6.79 17.30
N ALA A 200 -35.25 7.99 16.98
CA ALA A 200 -35.64 8.99 17.96
C ALA A 200 -36.74 8.47 18.89
N ALA A 201 -37.77 7.80 18.34
CA ALA A 201 -38.87 7.18 19.11
C ALA A 201 -38.35 6.05 20.04
N ALA A 202 -37.44 5.21 19.57
CA ALA A 202 -36.84 4.15 20.38
C ALA A 202 -36.01 4.74 21.54
N LEU A 203 -35.20 5.77 21.29
CA LEU A 203 -34.44 6.45 22.33
C LEU A 203 -35.36 7.14 23.36
N ALA A 204 -36.47 7.74 22.93
CA ALA A 204 -37.44 8.36 23.84
C ALA A 204 -38.13 7.30 24.74
N ALA A 205 -38.32 6.10 24.24
CA ALA A 205 -38.85 4.99 25.03
C ALA A 205 -37.83 4.46 26.05
N ASP A 206 -36.57 4.31 25.64
CA ASP A 206 -35.50 3.82 26.52
C ASP A 206 -35.06 4.86 27.56
N PHE A 207 -35.21 6.16 27.26
CA PHE A 207 -34.83 7.27 28.15
C PHE A 207 -35.97 8.25 28.40
N PRO A 208 -37.08 7.82 29.09
CA PRO A 208 -38.28 8.63 29.25
C PRO A 208 -38.10 9.93 30.02
N GLY A 209 -36.97 10.09 30.73
CA GLY A 209 -36.58 11.33 31.42
C GLY A 209 -35.91 12.37 30.52
N VAL A 210 -35.63 12.06 29.26
CA VAL A 210 -34.94 12.97 28.32
C VAL A 210 -36.00 13.62 27.41
N PRO A 211 -36.09 14.96 27.34
CA PRO A 211 -37.00 15.65 26.43
C PRO A 211 -36.76 15.30 24.95
N ALA A 212 -37.81 15.19 24.16
CA ALA A 212 -37.72 14.82 22.74
C ALA A 212 -36.81 15.77 21.92
N ASP A 213 -36.87 17.06 22.20
CA ASP A 213 -36.01 18.05 21.53
C ASP A 213 -34.52 17.86 21.86
N VAL A 214 -34.16 17.30 23.03
CA VAL A 214 -32.79 16.95 23.40
C VAL A 214 -32.33 15.73 22.60
N ILE A 215 -33.19 14.74 22.43
CA ILE A 215 -32.94 13.56 21.58
C ILE A 215 -32.73 13.99 20.14
N ASP A 216 -33.59 14.87 19.61
CA ASP A 216 -33.47 15.37 18.24
C ASP A 216 -32.17 16.16 18.02
N ARG A 217 -31.76 16.99 18.98
CA ARG A 217 -30.48 17.70 18.94
C ARG A 217 -29.29 16.74 19.01
N LEU A 218 -29.36 15.73 19.86
CA LEU A 218 -28.33 14.67 19.94
C LEU A 218 -28.15 14.00 18.59
N LEU A 219 -29.23 13.50 18.00
CA LEU A 219 -29.20 12.79 16.73
C LEU A 219 -28.73 13.71 15.59
N ALA A 220 -29.17 14.95 15.55
CA ALA A 220 -28.69 15.95 14.63
C ALA A 220 -27.18 16.17 14.75
N GLY A 221 -26.67 16.27 15.97
CA GLY A 221 -25.23 16.37 16.24
C GLY A 221 -24.45 15.15 15.79
N LEU A 222 -24.96 13.95 16.02
CA LEU A 222 -24.30 12.71 15.58
C LEU A 222 -24.24 12.61 14.05
N VAL A 223 -25.28 13.06 13.33
CA VAL A 223 -25.31 13.15 11.86
C VAL A 223 -24.30 14.22 11.38
N GLU A 224 -24.29 15.40 11.96
CA GLU A 224 -23.39 16.49 11.58
C GLU A 224 -21.92 16.09 11.79
N GLN A 225 -21.63 15.36 12.88
CA GLN A 225 -20.27 14.85 13.14
C GLN A 225 -19.96 13.58 12.33
N ARG A 226 -20.90 13.07 11.52
CA ARG A 226 -20.76 11.82 10.76
C ARG A 226 -20.49 10.56 11.61
N VAL A 227 -20.85 10.60 12.87
CA VAL A 227 -20.92 9.42 13.74
C VAL A 227 -22.09 8.53 13.30
N LEU A 228 -23.19 9.14 12.89
CA LEU A 228 -24.25 8.52 12.11
C LEU A 228 -24.17 8.99 10.66
N LEU A 229 -24.20 8.06 9.71
CA LEU A 229 -24.20 8.30 8.29
C LEU A 229 -25.62 8.22 7.76
N THR A 230 -26.03 9.20 6.94
CA THR A 230 -27.35 9.19 6.30
C THR A 230 -27.32 8.49 4.95
N SER A 231 -28.45 7.97 4.51
CA SER A 231 -28.67 7.37 3.20
C SER A 231 -28.52 8.36 2.04
N LEU A 232 -28.59 9.68 2.32
CA LEU A 232 -28.36 10.73 1.32
C LEU A 232 -26.92 10.70 0.76
N ARG A 233 -25.94 10.17 1.48
CA ARG A 233 -24.54 10.11 1.04
C ARG A 233 -24.35 8.94 0.09
N PRO A 234 -24.18 9.21 -1.24
CA PRO A 234 -24.03 8.14 -2.22
C PRO A 234 -22.67 7.45 -2.03
N ALA A 235 -22.66 6.13 -2.14
CA ALA A 235 -21.42 5.35 -2.15
C ALA A 235 -20.48 5.82 -3.28
N ALA A 236 -19.16 5.63 -3.12
CA ALA A 236 -18.19 5.93 -4.19
C ALA A 236 -18.42 5.08 -5.45
N THR A 237 -19.17 4.00 -5.35
CA THR A 237 -19.60 3.18 -6.49
C THR A 237 -20.87 3.67 -7.20
N ALA A 238 -21.56 4.68 -6.66
CA ALA A 238 -22.72 5.27 -7.31
C ALA A 238 -22.28 6.24 -8.42
N THR A 239 -22.54 5.89 -9.67
CA THR A 239 -22.14 6.69 -10.84
C THR A 239 -23.09 7.85 -11.14
N ASP A 240 -24.35 7.77 -10.68
CA ASP A 240 -25.32 8.85 -10.73
C ASP A 240 -25.73 9.29 -9.31
N PRO A 241 -24.99 10.23 -8.71
CA PRO A 241 -25.25 10.67 -7.36
C PRO A 241 -26.51 11.53 -7.21
N LEU A 242 -27.00 12.20 -8.28
CA LEU A 242 -28.22 13.00 -8.20
C LEU A 242 -29.47 12.14 -8.24
N ASP A 243 -29.50 11.09 -9.06
CA ASP A 243 -30.60 10.13 -9.11
C ASP A 243 -30.70 9.38 -7.78
N HIS A 244 -29.55 8.99 -7.22
CA HIS A 244 -29.49 8.44 -5.86
C HIS A 244 -30.10 9.38 -4.83
N LEU A 245 -29.69 10.66 -4.83
CA LEU A 245 -30.21 11.66 -3.89
C LEU A 245 -31.73 11.84 -4.02
N ALA A 246 -32.21 11.93 -5.25
CA ALA A 246 -33.66 12.07 -5.51
C ALA A 246 -34.46 10.85 -5.04
N GLY A 247 -33.93 9.64 -5.24
CA GLY A 247 -34.53 8.41 -4.76
C GLY A 247 -34.63 8.35 -3.22
N GLU A 248 -33.54 8.72 -2.52
CA GLU A 248 -33.52 8.72 -1.04
C GLU A 248 -34.43 9.81 -0.44
N LEU A 249 -34.55 10.97 -1.10
CA LEU A 249 -35.48 12.01 -0.69
C LEU A 249 -36.96 11.58 -0.88
N ASP A 250 -37.29 10.88 -1.95
CA ASP A 250 -38.64 10.29 -2.11
C ASP A 250 -38.93 9.28 -1.01
N ALA A 251 -37.97 8.39 -0.72
CA ALA A 251 -38.10 7.42 0.35
C ALA A 251 -38.23 8.09 1.74
N ALA A 252 -37.67 9.26 1.93
CA ALA A 252 -37.80 10.10 3.11
C ALA A 252 -39.10 10.92 3.18
N GLY A 253 -39.94 10.90 2.12
CA GLY A 253 -41.17 11.69 2.03
C GLY A 253 -40.97 13.14 1.57
N ALA A 254 -39.80 13.50 1.07
CA ALA A 254 -39.43 14.84 0.59
C ALA A 254 -39.60 14.99 -0.94
N ALA A 255 -40.76 14.62 -1.47
CA ALA A 255 -41.03 14.51 -2.92
C ALA A 255 -40.79 15.83 -3.71
N GLU A 256 -41.11 16.98 -3.12
CA GLU A 256 -40.85 18.28 -3.77
C GLU A 256 -39.35 18.50 -3.99
N MET A 257 -38.51 18.23 -2.99
CA MET A 257 -37.05 18.36 -3.10
C MET A 257 -36.48 17.32 -4.07
N ALA A 258 -37.00 16.10 -4.04
CA ALA A 258 -36.64 15.06 -4.99
C ALA A 258 -36.93 15.48 -6.46
N ALA A 259 -38.11 16.05 -6.71
CA ALA A 259 -38.46 16.55 -8.02
C ALA A 259 -37.53 17.70 -8.50
N ARG A 260 -37.15 18.59 -7.61
CA ARG A 260 -36.17 19.67 -7.91
C ARG A 260 -34.79 19.13 -8.28
N LEU A 261 -34.34 18.03 -7.72
CA LEU A 261 -33.05 17.41 -8.07
C LEU A 261 -33.11 16.56 -9.32
N ARG A 262 -34.28 16.02 -9.69
CA ARG A 262 -34.44 15.24 -10.93
C ARG A 262 -34.26 16.05 -12.20
N GLU A 263 -34.59 17.35 -12.18
CA GLU A 263 -34.38 18.18 -13.33
C GLU A 263 -32.90 18.33 -13.71
N PRO A 264 -31.98 18.74 -12.81
CA PRO A 264 -30.55 18.72 -13.11
C PRO A 264 -30.02 17.30 -13.37
N ALA A 265 -30.47 16.26 -12.67
CA ALA A 265 -30.08 14.86 -12.95
C ALA A 265 -30.41 14.47 -14.40
N SER A 266 -31.62 14.73 -14.84
CA SER A 266 -32.04 14.49 -16.23
C SER A 266 -31.21 15.31 -17.23
N ASN A 267 -30.83 16.52 -16.90
CA ASN A 267 -30.01 17.40 -17.76
C ASN A 267 -28.53 16.89 -17.79
N VAL A 268 -27.97 16.42 -16.70
CA VAL A 268 -26.66 15.74 -16.67
C VAL A 268 -26.69 14.50 -17.56
N THR A 269 -27.70 13.63 -17.43
CA THR A 269 -27.86 12.42 -18.23
C THR A 269 -28.04 12.73 -19.72
N ARG A 270 -28.86 13.72 -20.09
CA ARG A 270 -29.02 14.14 -21.48
C ARG A 270 -27.73 14.67 -22.10
N HIS A 271 -26.83 15.20 -21.28
CA HIS A 271 -25.54 15.72 -21.73
C HIS A 271 -24.56 14.62 -22.16
N PHE A 272 -24.77 13.36 -21.79
CA PHE A 272 -23.97 12.22 -22.27
C PHE A 272 -23.93 12.13 -23.81
N THR A 273 -24.87 12.71 -24.51
CA THR A 273 -24.95 12.70 -25.97
C THR A 273 -24.63 14.03 -26.64
N ALA A 274 -24.31 15.06 -25.86
CA ALA A 274 -24.05 16.40 -26.40
C ALA A 274 -22.66 16.44 -27.05
N PRO A 275 -22.58 16.98 -28.30
CA PRO A 275 -21.29 17.15 -28.96
C PRO A 275 -20.42 18.19 -28.22
N VAL A 276 -19.11 18.02 -28.30
CA VAL A 276 -18.16 19.04 -27.88
C VAL A 276 -18.29 20.26 -28.80
N GLY A 277 -18.70 21.41 -28.24
CA GLY A 277 -18.89 22.65 -29.01
C GLY A 277 -19.69 23.69 -28.24
N GLU A 278 -20.00 24.81 -28.91
CA GLU A 278 -20.70 25.95 -28.34
C GLU A 278 -22.08 25.59 -27.76
N ARG A 279 -22.84 24.74 -28.43
CA ARG A 279 -24.15 24.28 -27.92
C ARG A 279 -24.02 23.50 -26.61
N GLY A 280 -23.04 22.62 -26.52
CA GLY A 280 -22.76 21.87 -25.30
C GLY A 280 -22.24 22.76 -24.18
N ARG A 281 -21.42 23.77 -24.50
CA ARG A 281 -20.95 24.79 -23.56
C ARG A 281 -22.11 25.55 -22.93
N ARG A 282 -22.99 26.10 -23.72
CA ARG A 282 -24.16 26.87 -23.24
C ARG A 282 -25.10 26.01 -22.40
N HIS A 283 -25.18 24.71 -22.70
CA HIS A 283 -25.99 23.78 -21.91
C HIS A 283 -25.35 23.56 -20.53
N ARG A 284 -24.03 23.32 -20.47
CA ARG A 284 -23.32 23.15 -19.19
C ARG A 284 -23.35 24.43 -18.36
N GLU A 285 -23.18 25.60 -18.95
CA GLU A 285 -23.25 26.88 -18.24
C GLU A 285 -24.64 27.11 -17.61
N ARG A 286 -25.72 26.78 -18.33
CA ARG A 286 -27.09 26.86 -17.77
C ARG A 286 -27.27 25.85 -16.64
N LEU A 287 -26.89 24.59 -16.85
CA LEU A 287 -26.95 23.56 -15.83
C LEU A 287 -26.16 23.98 -14.55
N ALA A 288 -24.96 24.49 -14.71
CA ALA A 288 -24.15 24.96 -13.59
C ALA A 288 -24.81 26.18 -12.89
N ALA A 289 -25.43 27.08 -13.62
CA ALA A 289 -26.15 28.22 -13.03
C ALA A 289 -27.40 27.77 -12.25
N ASP A 290 -28.16 26.83 -12.79
CA ASP A 290 -29.37 26.28 -12.14
C ASP A 290 -28.97 25.54 -10.85
N MET A 291 -27.94 24.69 -10.89
CA MET A 291 -27.43 23.98 -9.73
C MET A 291 -26.82 24.92 -8.68
N ALA A 292 -26.05 25.94 -9.11
CA ALA A 292 -25.51 26.94 -8.19
C ALA A 292 -26.62 27.78 -7.51
N GLY A 293 -27.75 28.04 -8.22
CA GLY A 293 -28.93 28.66 -7.65
C GLY A 293 -29.61 27.82 -6.57
N MET A 294 -29.49 26.47 -6.65
CA MET A 294 -30.02 25.56 -5.62
C MET A 294 -29.17 25.59 -4.34
N CYS A 295 -27.84 25.58 -4.49
CA CYS A 295 -26.90 25.57 -3.37
C CYS A 295 -25.60 26.26 -3.81
N PRO A 296 -25.18 27.36 -3.17
CA PRO A 296 -23.88 27.96 -3.41
C PRO A 296 -22.74 27.00 -3.04
N SER A 297 -21.66 26.97 -3.82
CA SER A 297 -20.50 26.10 -3.61
C SER A 297 -19.19 26.86 -3.88
N ALA A 298 -18.17 26.54 -3.09
CA ALA A 298 -16.82 27.07 -3.30
C ALA A 298 -16.08 26.40 -4.47
N GLY A 299 -16.54 25.22 -4.92
CA GLY A 299 -15.93 24.45 -5.99
C GLY A 299 -16.77 24.40 -7.27
N PRO A 300 -16.25 23.77 -8.32
CA PRO A 300 -17.01 23.53 -9.54
C PRO A 300 -18.31 22.77 -9.27
N VAL A 301 -19.40 23.23 -9.82
CA VAL A 301 -20.72 22.60 -9.68
C VAL A 301 -20.87 21.46 -10.67
N VAL A 302 -20.33 21.64 -11.90
CA VAL A 302 -20.37 20.66 -12.99
C VAL A 302 -18.94 20.36 -13.44
N GLY A 303 -18.53 19.11 -13.30
CA GLY A 303 -17.33 18.53 -13.91
C GLY A 303 -17.61 18.03 -15.33
N VAL A 304 -16.56 17.71 -16.06
CA VAL A 304 -16.66 17.12 -17.41
C VAL A 304 -15.55 16.11 -17.62
N ASP A 305 -15.93 14.91 -18.00
CA ASP A 305 -15.04 13.91 -18.59
C ASP A 305 -15.31 13.81 -20.10
N LEU A 306 -14.30 13.43 -20.87
CA LEU A 306 -14.38 13.36 -22.31
C LEU A 306 -14.22 11.92 -22.81
N ARG A 307 -15.19 11.47 -23.61
CA ARG A 307 -15.04 10.30 -24.45
C ARG A 307 -14.62 10.76 -25.86
N VAL A 308 -13.39 10.40 -26.25
CA VAL A 308 -12.91 10.70 -27.60
C VAL A 308 -13.48 9.72 -28.63
N ASP A 309 -13.77 10.20 -29.82
CA ASP A 309 -14.29 9.40 -30.93
C ASP A 309 -13.14 8.66 -31.65
N TRP A 310 -12.60 7.69 -30.94
CA TRP A 310 -11.53 6.85 -31.46
C TRP A 310 -11.97 5.39 -31.52
N ASP A 311 -11.58 4.70 -32.56
CA ASP A 311 -11.64 3.24 -32.68
C ASP A 311 -10.20 2.77 -32.94
N LEU A 312 -9.64 2.07 -31.94
CA LEU A 312 -8.23 1.71 -31.91
C LEU A 312 -8.06 0.19 -31.70
N THR A 313 -7.39 -0.44 -32.63
CA THR A 313 -6.81 -1.79 -32.45
C THR A 313 -5.30 -1.67 -32.41
N VAL A 314 -4.70 -2.17 -31.34
CA VAL A 314 -3.26 -2.16 -31.07
C VAL A 314 -2.71 -3.53 -31.48
N PRO A 315 -1.61 -3.63 -32.22
CA PRO A 315 -1.00 -4.90 -32.56
C PRO A 315 -0.63 -5.73 -31.33
N ALA A 316 -0.81 -7.03 -31.38
CA ALA A 316 -0.42 -7.96 -30.33
C ALA A 316 1.07 -7.84 -29.95
N ALA A 317 1.94 -7.46 -30.89
CA ALA A 317 3.36 -7.19 -30.66
C ALA A 317 3.60 -6.06 -29.64
N VAL A 318 2.77 -5.02 -29.63
CA VAL A 318 2.83 -3.92 -28.65
C VAL A 318 2.45 -4.43 -27.26
N ALA A 319 1.41 -5.25 -27.17
CA ALA A 319 0.99 -5.84 -25.90
C ALA A 319 2.03 -6.82 -25.33
N ALA A 320 2.65 -7.63 -26.21
CA ALA A 320 3.73 -8.54 -25.85
C ALA A 320 4.98 -7.80 -25.33
N GLU A 321 5.36 -6.70 -25.98
CA GLU A 321 6.45 -5.84 -25.51
C GLU A 321 6.11 -5.21 -24.16
N ALA A 322 4.89 -4.71 -23.98
CA ALA A 322 4.43 -4.16 -22.70
C ALA A 322 4.48 -5.20 -21.57
N ALA A 323 4.10 -6.45 -21.85
CA ALA A 323 4.19 -7.55 -20.89
C ALA A 323 5.65 -7.88 -20.53
N THR A 324 6.54 -7.90 -21.53
CA THR A 324 7.99 -8.09 -21.33
C THR A 324 8.56 -7.00 -20.43
N VAL A 325 8.23 -5.75 -20.72
CA VAL A 325 8.68 -4.58 -19.94
C VAL A 325 8.16 -4.60 -18.51
N ALA A 326 6.93 -5.00 -18.27
CA ALA A 326 6.41 -5.15 -16.91
C ALA A 326 7.23 -6.17 -16.11
N GLY A 327 7.65 -7.28 -16.72
CA GLY A 327 8.57 -8.25 -16.12
C GLY A 327 9.95 -7.65 -15.80
N VAL A 328 10.49 -6.82 -16.69
CA VAL A 328 11.75 -6.10 -16.49
C VAL A 328 11.62 -5.09 -15.34
N LEU A 329 10.52 -4.35 -15.27
CA LEU A 329 10.26 -3.38 -14.19
C LEU A 329 10.14 -4.04 -12.83
N VAL A 330 9.58 -5.26 -12.76
CA VAL A 330 9.58 -6.06 -11.53
C VAL A 330 11.01 -6.45 -11.13
N ARG A 331 11.87 -6.89 -12.09
CA ARG A 331 13.30 -7.20 -11.79
C ARG A 331 14.08 -5.97 -11.35
N LEU A 332 13.76 -4.80 -11.89
CA LEU A 332 14.40 -3.51 -11.58
C LEU A 332 13.81 -2.80 -10.36
N ALA A 333 12.80 -3.38 -9.70
CA ALA A 333 12.21 -2.78 -8.51
C ALA A 333 13.31 -2.48 -7.46
N ALA A 334 13.28 -1.28 -6.92
CA ALA A 334 14.27 -0.83 -5.94
C ALA A 334 14.18 -1.60 -4.61
N ARG A 335 13.09 -2.32 -4.40
CA ARG A 335 12.76 -3.02 -3.15
C ARG A 335 12.04 -4.33 -3.43
N ARG A 336 12.16 -5.29 -2.50
CA ARG A 336 11.42 -6.56 -2.51
C ARG A 336 10.08 -6.49 -1.76
N ASP A 337 9.74 -5.36 -1.21
CA ASP A 337 8.50 -5.06 -0.48
C ASP A 337 7.92 -3.72 -0.95
N LEU A 338 6.70 -3.41 -0.54
CA LEU A 338 6.02 -2.19 -0.95
C LEU A 338 6.69 -0.94 -0.37
N SER A 339 7.15 -0.97 0.89
CA SER A 339 7.87 0.13 1.55
C SER A 339 8.59 -0.32 2.83
N PRO A 340 9.61 0.46 3.30
CA PRO A 340 10.25 0.19 4.60
C PRO A 340 9.27 0.17 5.76
N GLY A 341 8.23 1.00 5.71
CA GLY A 341 7.17 1.04 6.72
C GLY A 341 6.42 -0.28 6.82
N TRP A 342 6.18 -0.95 5.69
CA TRP A 342 5.53 -2.25 5.67
C TRP A 342 6.42 -3.37 6.18
N ALA A 343 7.70 -3.38 5.83
CA ALA A 343 8.66 -4.37 6.36
C ALA A 343 8.76 -4.27 7.89
N ALA A 344 8.84 -3.04 8.42
CA ALA A 344 8.86 -2.79 9.85
C ALA A 344 7.53 -3.17 10.53
N TRP A 345 6.39 -2.88 9.89
CA TRP A 345 5.05 -3.23 10.38
C TRP A 345 4.88 -4.76 10.46
N HIS A 346 5.27 -5.47 9.42
CA HIS A 346 5.23 -6.93 9.34
C HIS A 346 6.07 -7.58 10.47
N GLY A 347 7.29 -7.06 10.69
CA GLY A 347 8.14 -7.51 11.81
C GLY A 347 7.46 -7.31 13.17
N ARG A 348 6.89 -6.13 13.43
CA ARG A 348 6.14 -5.83 14.66
C ARG A 348 4.89 -6.70 14.83
N PHE A 349 4.19 -7.01 13.73
CA PHE A 349 3.04 -7.91 13.78
C PHE A 349 3.45 -9.30 14.23
N LEU A 350 4.50 -9.86 13.61
CA LEU A 350 5.01 -11.17 13.98
C LEU A 350 5.57 -11.22 15.40
N GLU A 351 6.22 -10.14 15.86
CA GLU A 351 6.74 -10.08 17.23
C GLU A 351 5.62 -10.03 18.27
N ARG A 352 4.53 -9.30 18.00
CA ARG A 352 3.45 -9.12 18.97
C ARG A 352 2.46 -10.29 18.98
N TYR A 353 2.08 -10.79 17.80
CA TYR A 353 0.98 -11.76 17.68
C TYR A 353 1.43 -13.15 17.24
N GLY A 354 2.66 -13.25 16.73
CA GLY A 354 3.16 -14.45 16.10
C GLY A 354 2.54 -14.69 14.70
N PRO A 355 3.09 -15.68 13.96
CA PRO A 355 2.53 -16.09 12.68
C PRO A 355 1.15 -16.72 12.86
N HIS A 356 0.28 -16.54 11.85
CA HIS A 356 -1.06 -17.10 11.75
C HIS A 356 -2.09 -16.59 12.78
N ALA A 357 -1.75 -15.63 13.61
CA ALA A 357 -2.70 -14.95 14.49
C ALA A 357 -3.76 -14.21 13.66
N LEU A 358 -5.02 -14.26 14.10
CA LEU A 358 -6.13 -13.52 13.49
C LEU A 358 -6.43 -12.29 14.36
N VAL A 359 -6.06 -11.13 13.87
CA VAL A 359 -6.25 -9.87 14.59
C VAL A 359 -7.30 -9.04 13.83
N PRO A 360 -8.41 -8.60 14.45
CA PRO A 360 -9.35 -7.70 13.80
C PRO A 360 -8.60 -6.50 13.20
N VAL A 361 -8.93 -6.13 11.95
CA VAL A 361 -8.17 -5.10 11.24
C VAL A 361 -8.19 -3.76 11.98
N LEU A 362 -9.33 -3.40 12.57
CA LEU A 362 -9.48 -2.17 13.35
C LEU A 362 -8.58 -2.17 14.58
N ASP A 363 -8.44 -3.31 15.26
CA ASP A 363 -7.56 -3.43 16.43
C ASP A 363 -6.08 -3.45 16.01
N ALA A 364 -5.74 -4.08 14.89
CA ALA A 364 -4.35 -4.13 14.40
C ALA A 364 -3.79 -2.75 14.05
N VAL A 365 -4.60 -1.88 13.42
CA VAL A 365 -4.17 -0.53 12.97
C VAL A 365 -4.37 0.56 14.04
N ASP A 366 -5.04 0.26 15.12
CA ASP A 366 -5.18 1.20 16.26
C ASP A 366 -3.85 1.27 17.03
N PRO A 367 -3.26 2.45 17.23
CA PRO A 367 -1.98 2.58 17.94
C PRO A 367 -2.07 2.33 19.44
N GLY A 368 -3.26 2.45 20.03
CA GLY A 368 -3.47 2.24 21.47
C GLY A 368 -3.78 0.78 21.82
N ILE A 369 -4.38 0.03 20.88
CA ILE A 369 -4.78 -1.37 21.07
C ILE A 369 -3.79 -2.30 20.37
N GLY A 370 -3.44 -2.00 19.12
CA GLY A 370 -2.62 -2.81 18.24
C GLY A 370 -1.22 -2.26 18.04
N ILE A 371 -0.75 -2.33 16.81
CA ILE A 371 0.58 -1.88 16.41
C ILE A 371 0.55 -0.61 15.54
N GLY A 372 -0.66 -0.08 15.31
CA GLY A 372 -0.86 1.11 14.49
C GLY A 372 -0.65 0.89 13.00
N ASN A 373 -0.74 1.95 12.22
CA ASN A 373 -0.47 1.93 10.79
C ASN A 373 1.04 1.78 10.48
N PRO A 374 1.40 1.32 9.28
CA PRO A 374 2.77 1.38 8.80
C PRO A 374 3.31 2.81 8.79
N ALA A 375 4.63 2.98 8.96
CA ALA A 375 5.25 4.29 8.87
C ALA A 375 5.01 4.96 7.49
N GLY A 376 4.79 6.28 7.49
CA GLY A 376 4.46 7.05 6.28
C GLY A 376 2.97 7.10 5.95
N TYR A 377 2.11 6.68 6.87
CA TYR A 377 0.67 6.91 6.81
C TYR A 377 0.29 8.21 7.49
N LEU A 378 -0.82 8.82 7.09
CA LEU A 378 -1.35 10.02 7.73
C LEU A 378 -1.63 9.73 9.22
N GLY A 379 -1.11 10.59 10.10
CA GLY A 379 -1.17 10.38 11.55
C GLY A 379 -0.24 9.29 12.10
N GLY A 380 0.50 8.60 11.25
CA GLY A 380 1.44 7.54 11.65
C GLY A 380 2.87 8.04 11.91
N ALA A 381 3.76 7.10 12.25
CA ALA A 381 5.18 7.39 12.44
C ALA A 381 5.85 7.84 11.13
N THR A 382 6.84 8.73 11.26
CA THR A 382 7.69 9.10 10.12
C THR A 382 8.54 7.88 9.72
N PRO A 383 8.67 7.59 8.42
CA PRO A 383 9.58 6.55 7.98
C PRO A 383 11.01 6.83 8.46
N PRO A 384 11.78 5.83 8.87
CA PRO A 384 13.18 6.03 9.21
C PRO A 384 13.91 6.62 8.01
N PRO A 385 14.90 7.51 8.23
CA PRO A 385 15.72 8.02 7.15
C PRO A 385 16.33 6.85 6.37
N GLY A 386 16.46 7.00 5.06
CA GLY A 386 17.03 5.98 4.19
C GLY A 386 18.41 5.53 4.70
N GLY A 387 18.66 4.23 4.64
CA GLY A 387 19.98 3.68 4.94
C GLY A 387 21.07 4.20 3.99
N GLY A 388 22.32 3.84 4.23
CA GLY A 388 23.42 4.16 3.32
C GLY A 388 23.23 3.59 1.90
N LEU A 389 24.11 3.93 0.99
CA LEU A 389 24.11 3.48 -0.40
C LEU A 389 24.03 1.94 -0.48
N THR A 390 23.06 1.44 -1.22
CA THR A 390 22.94 0.02 -1.52
C THR A 390 23.86 -0.39 -2.68
N GLY A 391 24.11 -1.70 -2.86
CA GLY A 391 24.84 -2.19 -4.03
C GLY A 391 24.18 -1.79 -5.37
N ARG A 392 22.85 -1.70 -5.39
CA ARG A 392 22.08 -1.19 -6.53
C ARG A 392 22.36 0.29 -6.78
N ASP A 393 22.40 1.12 -5.73
CA ASP A 393 22.71 2.55 -5.86
C ASP A 393 24.11 2.78 -6.41
N VAL A 394 25.09 2.02 -5.93
CA VAL A 394 26.47 2.07 -6.44
C VAL A 394 26.53 1.70 -7.92
N ALA A 395 25.78 0.66 -8.33
CA ALA A 395 25.73 0.26 -9.73
C ALA A 395 25.05 1.33 -10.61
N LEU A 396 23.96 1.95 -10.16
CA LEU A 396 23.25 3.01 -10.88
C LEU A 396 24.09 4.28 -11.01
N LEU A 397 24.77 4.69 -9.93
CA LEU A 397 25.72 5.81 -9.95
C LEU A 397 26.86 5.54 -10.96
N GLY A 398 27.41 4.31 -10.96
CA GLY A 398 28.43 3.89 -11.91
C GLY A 398 27.95 3.96 -13.37
N LEU A 399 26.72 3.51 -13.63
CA LEU A 399 26.11 3.59 -14.97
C LEU A 399 25.91 5.04 -15.43
N ALA A 400 25.36 5.90 -14.56
CA ALA A 400 25.15 7.31 -14.87
C ALA A 400 26.48 8.03 -15.11
N GLN A 401 27.49 7.82 -14.26
CA GLN A 401 28.82 8.40 -14.41
C GLN A 401 29.51 7.95 -15.71
N HIS A 402 29.42 6.65 -16.00
CA HIS A 402 30.02 6.07 -17.21
C HIS A 402 29.41 6.67 -18.48
N ALA A 403 28.08 6.80 -18.52
CA ALA A 403 27.38 7.43 -19.64
C ALA A 403 27.77 8.90 -19.78
N ALA A 404 27.84 9.66 -18.68
CA ALA A 404 28.24 11.07 -18.70
C ALA A 404 29.67 11.26 -19.23
N LEU A 405 30.64 10.46 -18.76
CA LEU A 405 32.04 10.51 -19.21
C LEU A 405 32.20 10.18 -20.70
N ARG A 406 31.33 9.38 -21.27
CA ARG A 406 31.32 9.00 -22.69
C ARG A 406 30.43 9.86 -23.56
N GLY A 407 29.73 10.83 -23.01
CA GLY A 407 28.74 11.63 -23.72
C GLY A 407 27.53 10.82 -24.24
N GLN A 408 27.25 9.66 -23.61
CA GLN A 408 26.13 8.81 -23.98
C GLN A 408 24.82 9.40 -23.47
N ARG A 409 23.84 9.52 -24.34
CA ARG A 409 22.51 10.02 -24.01
C ARG A 409 21.52 8.91 -23.66
N GLU A 410 21.87 7.66 -23.96
CA GLU A 410 21.05 6.48 -23.70
C GLU A 410 21.92 5.32 -23.21
N ILE A 411 21.40 4.57 -22.27
CA ILE A 411 21.95 3.29 -21.79
C ILE A 411 20.96 2.20 -22.20
N GLU A 412 21.46 1.22 -22.98
CA GLU A 412 20.72 0.00 -23.22
C GLU A 412 21.04 -1.02 -22.13
N LEU A 413 20.01 -1.50 -21.44
CA LEU A 413 20.15 -2.54 -20.42
C LEU A 413 20.16 -3.91 -21.09
N ASP A 414 21.16 -4.72 -20.75
CA ASP A 414 21.21 -6.14 -21.04
C ASP A 414 20.79 -6.98 -19.82
N ASP A 415 20.62 -8.28 -20.02
CA ASP A 415 20.20 -9.18 -18.94
C ASP A 415 21.24 -9.25 -17.80
N ALA A 416 22.53 -9.15 -18.09
CA ALA A 416 23.58 -9.12 -17.08
C ALA A 416 23.50 -7.86 -16.21
N THR A 417 23.17 -6.72 -16.78
CA THR A 417 22.93 -5.47 -16.04
C THR A 417 21.65 -5.55 -15.22
N LEU A 418 20.59 -6.16 -15.78
CA LEU A 418 19.36 -6.39 -15.02
C LEU A 418 19.62 -7.24 -13.78
N ASP A 419 20.42 -8.31 -13.90
CA ASP A 419 20.75 -9.18 -12.76
C ASP A 419 21.57 -8.45 -11.68
N ARG A 420 22.48 -7.55 -12.09
CA ARG A 420 23.26 -6.72 -11.15
C ARG A 420 22.40 -5.69 -10.42
N LEU A 421 21.35 -5.21 -11.06
CA LEU A 421 20.43 -4.21 -10.47
C LEU A 421 19.30 -4.84 -9.67
N ALA A 422 19.04 -6.15 -9.82
CA ALA A 422 17.96 -6.85 -9.15
C ALA A 422 18.18 -6.92 -7.63
N VAL A 423 17.16 -6.55 -6.88
CA VAL A 423 17.15 -6.59 -5.39
C VAL A 423 16.40 -7.83 -4.89
N ALA A 424 15.39 -8.26 -5.63
CA ALA A 424 14.58 -9.41 -5.27
C ALA A 424 15.22 -10.73 -5.71
N GLU A 425 15.12 -11.73 -4.86
CA GLU A 425 15.58 -13.09 -5.19
C GLU A 425 14.65 -13.73 -6.25
N PRO A 426 15.18 -14.64 -7.10
CA PRO A 426 14.33 -15.41 -8.00
C PRO A 426 13.24 -16.17 -7.25
N GLY A 427 11.98 -16.04 -7.69
CA GLY A 427 10.84 -16.68 -7.04
C GLY A 427 10.20 -15.90 -5.91
N ALA A 428 10.67 -14.68 -5.60
CA ALA A 428 9.98 -13.80 -4.66
C ALA A 428 8.53 -13.51 -5.11
N PRO A 429 7.58 -13.36 -4.19
CA PRO A 429 6.22 -12.97 -4.53
C PRO A 429 6.20 -11.65 -5.28
N VAL A 430 5.42 -11.59 -6.36
CA VAL A 430 5.28 -10.37 -7.16
C VAL A 430 3.87 -9.81 -7.06
N GLN A 431 3.72 -8.52 -7.32
CA GLN A 431 2.42 -7.87 -7.45
C GLN A 431 1.53 -8.62 -8.46
N PRO A 432 0.28 -9.01 -8.13
CA PRO A 432 -0.51 -9.91 -8.96
C PRO A 432 -1.01 -9.28 -10.27
N SER A 433 -1.22 -7.97 -10.29
CA SER A 433 -1.67 -7.24 -11.47
C SER A 433 -1.19 -5.80 -11.46
N THR A 434 -1.10 -5.19 -12.64
CA THR A 434 -0.76 -3.77 -12.83
C THR A 434 -1.45 -3.23 -14.08
N GLU A 435 -1.53 -1.93 -14.23
CA GLU A 435 -1.73 -1.25 -15.51
C GLU A 435 -0.42 -0.59 -15.91
N LEU A 436 0.09 -0.99 -17.06
CA LEU A 436 1.22 -0.31 -17.70
C LEU A 436 0.69 0.71 -18.68
N THR A 437 1.01 1.98 -18.44
CA THR A 437 0.69 3.08 -19.37
C THR A 437 1.89 3.33 -20.25
N VAL A 438 1.72 3.17 -21.56
CA VAL A 438 2.77 3.35 -22.56
C VAL A 438 2.36 4.32 -23.67
N ARG A 439 3.35 5.00 -24.24
CA ARG A 439 3.23 5.65 -25.56
C ARG A 439 3.84 4.75 -26.61
N VAL A 440 3.16 4.64 -27.76
CA VAL A 440 3.68 3.92 -28.92
C VAL A 440 4.20 4.96 -29.91
N HIS A 441 5.46 4.92 -30.18
CA HIS A 441 6.12 5.81 -31.13
C HIS A 441 6.31 5.10 -32.46
N ALA A 442 5.69 5.60 -33.51
CA ALA A 442 5.86 5.14 -34.91
C ALA A 442 5.51 6.29 -35.84
N SER A 443 6.20 6.37 -36.98
CA SER A 443 6.01 7.45 -37.95
C SER A 443 4.72 7.25 -38.77
N THR A 444 4.29 6.01 -39.03
CA THR A 444 3.06 5.70 -39.77
C THR A 444 2.38 4.45 -39.21
N VAL A 445 1.13 4.24 -39.58
CA VAL A 445 0.41 2.98 -39.26
C VAL A 445 1.11 1.78 -39.91
N GLN A 446 1.63 1.94 -41.15
CA GLN A 446 2.39 0.89 -41.87
C GLN A 446 3.71 0.53 -41.17
N SER A 447 4.40 1.51 -40.59
CA SER A 447 5.60 1.24 -39.75
C SER A 447 5.23 0.40 -38.54
N LEU A 448 4.11 0.76 -37.87
CA LEU A 448 3.60 0.01 -36.72
C LEU A 448 3.21 -1.44 -37.13
N GLU A 449 2.61 -1.61 -38.30
CA GLU A 449 2.22 -2.92 -38.87
C GLU A 449 3.45 -3.80 -39.13
N ARG A 450 4.55 -3.22 -39.65
CA ARG A 450 5.82 -3.91 -39.83
C ARG A 450 6.58 -4.19 -38.52
N GLY A 451 6.05 -3.75 -37.40
CA GLY A 451 6.72 -3.87 -36.08
C GLY A 451 7.83 -2.84 -35.84
N GLU A 452 7.89 -1.78 -36.66
CA GLU A 452 8.84 -0.67 -36.54
C GLU A 452 8.26 0.37 -35.56
N PHE A 453 8.36 0.10 -34.26
CA PHE A 453 7.88 1.00 -33.22
C PHE A 453 8.80 0.97 -32.00
N THR A 454 8.73 2.02 -31.21
CA THR A 454 9.33 2.12 -29.88
C THR A 454 8.23 2.34 -28.85
N LEU A 455 8.36 1.75 -27.66
CA LEU A 455 7.51 2.07 -26.52
C LEU A 455 8.22 3.05 -25.59
N ALA A 456 7.44 3.89 -24.93
CA ALA A 456 7.91 4.67 -23.79
C ALA A 456 6.98 4.44 -22.60
N VAL A 457 7.54 4.01 -21.47
CA VAL A 457 6.79 3.86 -20.23
C VAL A 457 6.42 5.23 -19.68
N VAL A 458 5.13 5.46 -19.45
CA VAL A 458 4.60 6.70 -18.90
C VAL A 458 4.25 6.53 -17.42
N GLY A 459 3.73 5.38 -17.05
CA GLY A 459 3.35 5.09 -15.69
C GLY A 459 3.02 3.63 -15.44
N VAL A 460 3.06 3.26 -14.19
CA VAL A 460 2.76 1.91 -13.69
C VAL A 460 1.80 2.05 -12.51
N SER A 461 0.76 1.25 -12.47
CA SER A 461 -0.21 1.29 -11.38
C SER A 461 0.07 0.21 -10.33
N ARG A 462 -0.49 0.42 -9.13
CA ARG A 462 -0.40 -0.55 -8.01
C ARG A 462 -1.31 -1.78 -8.20
N ALA A 463 -2.32 -1.67 -9.06
CA ALA A 463 -3.20 -2.76 -9.44
C ALA A 463 -3.89 -2.41 -10.76
N ALA A 464 -4.27 -3.41 -11.55
CA ALA A 464 -5.08 -3.18 -12.73
C ALA A 464 -6.46 -2.65 -12.35
N GLY A 465 -7.00 -1.73 -13.16
CA GLY A 465 -8.23 -1.00 -12.91
C GLY A 465 -8.06 0.31 -12.13
N THR A 466 -6.91 0.56 -11.52
CA THR A 466 -6.66 1.77 -10.73
C THR A 466 -6.77 3.04 -11.56
N THR A 467 -6.22 3.05 -12.78
CA THR A 467 -6.16 4.25 -13.60
C THR A 467 -7.25 4.33 -14.68
N THR A 468 -7.99 3.25 -14.89
CA THR A 468 -9.03 3.14 -15.91
C THR A 468 -10.44 2.97 -15.34
N GLY A 469 -10.57 2.47 -14.11
CA GLY A 469 -11.84 2.05 -13.53
C GLY A 469 -12.89 3.15 -13.46
N ARG A 470 -12.51 4.38 -13.09
CA ARG A 470 -13.45 5.51 -13.05
C ARG A 470 -14.04 5.86 -14.42
N PHE A 471 -13.34 5.53 -15.50
CA PHE A 471 -13.78 5.82 -16.86
C PHE A 471 -14.67 4.74 -17.47
N LEU A 472 -14.90 3.63 -16.77
CA LEU A 472 -15.79 2.57 -17.26
C LEU A 472 -17.23 3.06 -17.48
N SER A 473 -17.67 4.04 -16.69
CA SER A 473 -18.98 4.67 -16.86
C SER A 473 -19.14 5.46 -18.16
N LEU A 474 -18.01 5.85 -18.80
CA LEU A 474 -18.02 6.58 -20.08
C LEU A 474 -18.13 5.65 -21.29
N LEU A 475 -17.91 4.35 -21.09
CA LEU A 475 -17.95 3.35 -22.16
C LEU A 475 -19.37 2.91 -22.44
N ASP A 476 -19.62 2.42 -23.66
CA ASP A 476 -20.86 1.70 -23.94
C ASP A 476 -20.92 0.37 -23.19
N ASP A 477 -22.11 -0.22 -23.14
CA ASP A 477 -22.36 -1.41 -22.32
C ASP A 477 -21.49 -2.60 -22.72
N GLY A 478 -21.23 -2.80 -24.02
CA GLY A 478 -20.40 -3.90 -24.51
C GLY A 478 -18.93 -3.77 -24.10
N ASP A 479 -18.34 -2.60 -24.26
CA ASP A 479 -16.95 -2.35 -23.87
C ASP A 479 -16.79 -2.32 -22.35
N ARG A 480 -17.77 -1.77 -21.63
CA ARG A 480 -17.80 -1.79 -20.17
C ARG A 480 -17.86 -3.21 -19.61
N ALA A 481 -18.75 -4.04 -20.16
CA ALA A 481 -18.88 -5.45 -19.75
C ALA A 481 -17.59 -6.22 -20.03
N ARG A 482 -16.96 -6.03 -21.20
CA ARG A 482 -15.70 -6.65 -21.58
C ARG A 482 -14.58 -6.29 -20.63
N MET A 483 -14.40 -5.00 -20.29
CA MET A 483 -13.36 -4.55 -19.36
C MET A 483 -13.64 -4.99 -17.92
N THR A 484 -14.88 -4.97 -17.49
CA THR A 484 -15.28 -5.47 -16.16
C THR A 484 -14.94 -6.97 -16.04
N ALA A 485 -15.19 -7.77 -17.07
CA ALA A 485 -14.84 -9.19 -17.07
C ALA A 485 -13.32 -9.41 -16.96
N VAL A 486 -12.51 -8.58 -17.63
CA VAL A 486 -11.04 -8.62 -17.49
C VAL A 486 -10.63 -8.36 -16.06
N TYR A 487 -11.15 -7.32 -15.42
CA TYR A 487 -10.76 -6.98 -14.03
C TYR A 487 -11.25 -8.00 -13.02
N ALA A 488 -12.42 -8.59 -13.23
CA ALA A 488 -12.96 -9.64 -12.35
C ALA A 488 -12.17 -10.96 -12.44
N ALA A 489 -11.45 -11.20 -13.55
CA ALA A 489 -10.64 -12.39 -13.77
C ALA A 489 -9.17 -12.27 -13.36
N LEU A 490 -8.75 -11.11 -12.84
CA LEU A 490 -7.36 -10.89 -12.42
C LEU A 490 -6.95 -11.82 -11.25
N PRO A 491 -5.69 -12.28 -11.24
CA PRO A 491 -5.18 -13.07 -10.13
C PRO A 491 -5.10 -12.27 -8.83
N THR A 492 -5.15 -12.99 -7.73
CA THR A 492 -4.90 -12.49 -6.38
C THR A 492 -3.52 -12.94 -5.89
N THR A 493 -2.97 -12.34 -4.85
CA THR A 493 -1.69 -12.75 -4.25
C THR A 493 -1.77 -14.16 -3.65
N VAL A 494 -2.95 -14.53 -3.15
CA VAL A 494 -3.23 -15.81 -2.52
C VAL A 494 -4.29 -16.57 -3.33
N ARG A 495 -4.06 -17.86 -3.56
CA ARG A 495 -5.00 -18.73 -4.29
C ARG A 495 -6.35 -18.78 -3.59
N GLY A 496 -7.41 -18.56 -4.36
CA GLY A 496 -8.77 -18.63 -3.86
C GLY A 496 -9.19 -17.45 -2.97
N ALA A 497 -8.37 -16.40 -2.85
CA ALA A 497 -8.80 -15.17 -2.20
C ALA A 497 -9.99 -14.53 -2.95
N LEU A 498 -10.82 -13.81 -2.21
CA LEU A 498 -11.90 -13.03 -2.76
C LEU A 498 -11.37 -11.65 -3.15
N ALA A 499 -11.39 -11.31 -4.41
CA ALA A 499 -11.20 -9.93 -4.83
C ALA A 499 -12.41 -9.11 -4.39
N VAL A 500 -12.16 -7.99 -3.69
CA VAL A 500 -13.19 -7.15 -3.06
C VAL A 500 -12.96 -5.70 -3.44
N GLN A 501 -13.97 -5.06 -4.01
CA GLN A 501 -13.88 -3.63 -4.30
C GLN A 501 -14.12 -2.82 -3.04
N VAL A 502 -13.17 -1.94 -2.71
CA VAL A 502 -13.35 -0.98 -1.61
C VAL A 502 -14.13 0.22 -2.13
N SER A 503 -15.14 0.61 -1.36
CA SER A 503 -15.90 1.85 -1.54
C SER A 503 -15.71 2.70 -0.29
N ALA A 504 -15.23 3.93 -0.47
CA ALA A 504 -14.96 4.84 0.64
C ALA A 504 -14.99 6.30 0.16
N PRO A 505 -15.40 7.25 1.01
CA PRO A 505 -15.27 8.67 0.72
C PRO A 505 -13.79 9.07 0.71
N THR A 506 -13.46 10.09 -0.06
CA THR A 506 -12.13 10.73 -0.02
C THR A 506 -12.01 11.64 1.20
N LEU A 507 -10.79 11.85 1.70
CA LEU A 507 -10.54 12.76 2.83
C LEU A 507 -10.85 14.23 2.49
N HIS A 508 -10.72 14.61 1.23
CA HIS A 508 -11.04 15.96 0.72
C HIS A 508 -12.17 15.88 -0.28
N ALA A 509 -13.21 16.67 -0.10
CA ALA A 509 -14.41 16.64 -0.95
C ALA A 509 -14.09 16.81 -2.45
N ALA A 510 -13.14 17.68 -2.81
CA ALA A 510 -12.73 17.90 -4.20
C ALA A 510 -12.13 16.64 -4.88
N SER A 511 -11.52 15.73 -4.12
CA SER A 511 -10.99 14.47 -4.66
C SER A 511 -12.11 13.50 -5.05
N GLY A 512 -13.33 13.74 -4.59
CA GLY A 512 -14.52 12.97 -4.97
C GLY A 512 -14.84 13.04 -6.47
N ASP A 513 -14.41 14.10 -7.17
CA ASP A 513 -14.60 14.26 -8.63
C ASP A 513 -13.88 13.15 -9.43
N VAL A 514 -12.82 12.55 -8.88
CA VAL A 514 -12.03 11.50 -9.53
C VAL A 514 -12.10 10.15 -8.81
N ALA A 515 -12.85 10.05 -7.72
CA ALA A 515 -12.92 8.87 -6.88
C ALA A 515 -14.01 7.88 -7.30
N ARG A 516 -15.09 8.36 -7.94
CA ARG A 516 -16.23 7.50 -8.29
C ARG A 516 -15.89 6.52 -9.39
N ALA A 517 -16.19 5.25 -9.16
CA ALA A 517 -16.04 4.18 -10.14
C ALA A 517 -17.21 3.19 -9.99
N PRO A 518 -17.76 2.66 -11.09
CA PRO A 518 -18.86 1.70 -10.99
C PRO A 518 -18.46 0.46 -10.19
N ALA A 519 -19.44 -0.29 -9.69
CA ALA A 519 -19.18 -1.59 -9.09
C ALA A 519 -18.69 -2.56 -10.19
N VAL A 520 -17.44 -2.99 -10.07
CA VAL A 520 -16.75 -3.89 -11.00
C VAL A 520 -16.72 -5.32 -10.45
N LEU A 521 -16.51 -5.46 -9.14
CA LEU A 521 -16.41 -6.76 -8.48
C LEU A 521 -17.70 -7.14 -7.78
N PRO A 522 -17.98 -8.45 -7.66
CA PRO A 522 -19.21 -8.93 -7.02
C PRO A 522 -19.24 -8.71 -5.51
N HIS A 523 -18.09 -8.49 -4.89
CA HIS A 523 -17.98 -8.25 -3.46
C HIS A 523 -17.53 -6.80 -3.20
N LEU A 524 -18.21 -6.15 -2.25
CA LEU A 524 -17.93 -4.77 -1.84
C LEU A 524 -17.57 -4.72 -0.36
N LEU A 525 -16.58 -3.87 -0.02
CA LEU A 525 -16.19 -3.48 1.33
C LEU A 525 -16.41 -1.96 1.47
N ALA A 526 -17.45 -1.56 2.17
CA ALA A 526 -17.74 -0.15 2.43
C ALA A 526 -17.02 0.31 3.70
N VAL A 527 -16.28 1.42 3.60
CA VAL A 527 -15.51 2.01 4.70
C VAL A 527 -15.92 3.46 4.88
N GLY A 528 -16.53 3.81 6.01
CA GLY A 528 -17.03 5.16 6.27
C GLY A 528 -18.15 5.60 5.35
N GLU A 529 -18.93 4.68 4.82
CA GLU A 529 -20.08 4.90 3.95
C GLU A 529 -21.34 4.27 4.51
N PHE A 530 -22.50 4.89 4.19
CA PHE A 530 -23.79 4.29 4.52
C PHE A 530 -23.94 2.95 3.80
N PRO A 531 -24.47 1.90 4.46
CA PRO A 531 -24.59 0.57 3.89
C PRO A 531 -25.79 0.48 2.91
N HIS A 532 -25.67 1.05 1.70
CA HIS A 532 -26.69 0.93 0.65
C HIS A 532 -26.93 -0.52 0.22
N GLY A 533 -28.15 -0.88 -0.08
CA GLY A 533 -28.55 -2.22 -0.50
C GLY A 533 -27.94 -2.64 -1.84
N GLY A 534 -27.72 -3.95 -2.03
CA GLY A 534 -27.23 -4.56 -3.26
C GLY A 534 -25.78 -5.07 -3.15
N GLY A 535 -25.49 -6.18 -3.82
CA GLY A 535 -24.16 -6.81 -3.83
C GLY A 535 -23.86 -7.69 -2.61
N ARG A 536 -22.81 -8.52 -2.76
CA ARG A 536 -22.28 -9.36 -1.66
C ARG A 536 -21.33 -8.50 -0.83
N ARG A 537 -21.76 -8.07 0.34
CA ARG A 537 -20.95 -7.24 1.22
C ARG A 537 -20.06 -8.07 2.13
N ILE A 538 -18.92 -7.49 2.44
CA ILE A 538 -18.05 -7.87 3.54
C ILE A 538 -18.07 -6.70 4.52
N GLY A 539 -18.45 -6.95 5.77
CA GLY A 539 -18.40 -5.95 6.83
C GLY A 539 -16.97 -5.70 7.26
N LEU A 540 -16.67 -4.49 7.70
CA LEU A 540 -15.32 -4.15 8.17
C LEU A 540 -14.95 -4.94 9.44
N GLU A 541 -15.94 -5.22 10.28
CA GLU A 541 -15.86 -6.06 11.49
C GLU A 541 -15.56 -7.55 11.17
N ASP A 542 -15.84 -7.98 9.94
CA ASP A 542 -15.56 -9.34 9.46
C ASP A 542 -14.12 -9.48 8.93
N VAL A 543 -13.35 -8.39 8.85
CA VAL A 543 -11.99 -8.40 8.31
C VAL A 543 -10.97 -8.51 9.43
N ALA A 544 -10.13 -9.54 9.38
CA ALA A 544 -8.96 -9.69 10.24
C ALA A 544 -7.67 -9.72 9.42
N VAL A 545 -6.58 -9.36 10.08
CA VAL A 545 -5.21 -9.44 9.54
C VAL A 545 -4.55 -10.71 10.08
N THR A 546 -3.85 -11.40 9.23
CA THR A 546 -2.90 -12.46 9.61
C THR A 546 -1.61 -12.31 8.83
N ALA A 547 -0.52 -12.88 9.33
CA ALA A 547 0.77 -12.87 8.65
C ALA A 547 1.50 -14.20 8.80
N ASP A 548 2.32 -14.52 7.81
CA ASP A 548 3.37 -15.55 7.89
C ASP A 548 4.76 -14.87 7.72
N ALA A 549 5.83 -15.64 7.65
CA ALA A 549 7.20 -15.11 7.49
C ALA A 549 7.39 -14.26 6.20
N HIS A 550 6.49 -14.36 5.23
CA HIS A 550 6.66 -13.79 3.88
C HIS A 550 5.52 -12.90 3.43
N ARG A 551 4.40 -12.81 4.17
CA ARG A 551 3.17 -12.12 3.70
C ARG A 551 2.34 -11.57 4.84
N VAL A 552 1.56 -10.56 4.48
CA VAL A 552 0.40 -10.10 5.24
C VAL A 552 -0.85 -10.48 4.44
N VAL A 553 -1.83 -11.05 5.10
CA VAL A 553 -3.08 -11.52 4.47
C VAL A 553 -4.26 -10.96 5.22
N LEU A 554 -5.24 -10.45 4.49
CA LEU A 554 -6.53 -10.10 5.05
C LEU A 554 -7.49 -11.27 4.88
N VAL A 555 -8.35 -11.51 5.87
CA VAL A 555 -9.28 -12.64 5.90
C VAL A 555 -10.68 -12.18 6.32
N SER A 556 -11.70 -12.71 5.66
CA SER A 556 -13.07 -12.65 6.16
C SER A 556 -13.29 -13.78 7.16
N LEU A 557 -13.58 -13.43 8.39
CA LEU A 557 -13.79 -14.35 9.51
C LEU A 557 -15.02 -15.24 9.27
N SER A 558 -16.12 -14.66 8.82
CA SER A 558 -17.37 -15.37 8.55
C SER A 558 -17.26 -16.34 7.38
N ARG A 559 -16.49 -15.97 6.33
CA ARG A 559 -16.32 -16.79 5.11
C ARG A 559 -15.13 -17.73 5.18
N ARG A 560 -14.26 -17.57 6.17
CA ARG A 560 -13.00 -18.32 6.31
C ARG A 560 -12.16 -18.32 5.03
N ARG A 561 -12.04 -17.15 4.38
CA ARG A 561 -11.32 -16.97 3.13
C ARG A 561 -10.48 -15.72 3.16
N ALA A 562 -9.33 -15.76 2.52
CA ALA A 562 -8.57 -14.56 2.25
C ALA A 562 -9.40 -13.58 1.41
N VAL A 563 -9.24 -12.30 1.70
CA VAL A 563 -9.83 -11.20 0.94
C VAL A 563 -8.72 -10.29 0.41
N GLU A 564 -8.88 -9.83 -0.82
CA GLU A 564 -7.93 -8.92 -1.46
C GLU A 564 -8.65 -7.65 -1.91
N PRO A 565 -8.63 -6.60 -1.06
CA PRO A 565 -9.25 -5.33 -1.36
C PRO A 565 -8.52 -4.61 -2.50
N VAL A 566 -9.30 -4.05 -3.43
CA VAL A 566 -8.83 -3.23 -4.56
C VAL A 566 -9.71 -2.00 -4.74
N VAL A 567 -9.14 -0.94 -5.30
CA VAL A 567 -9.87 0.28 -5.69
C VAL A 567 -9.78 0.46 -7.21
N PHE A 568 -10.84 1.04 -7.80
CA PHE A 568 -10.93 1.32 -9.24
C PHE A 568 -10.82 2.81 -9.53
N ASN A 569 -10.03 3.52 -8.75
CA ASN A 569 -9.70 4.93 -8.96
C ASN A 569 -8.22 5.18 -8.62
N ALA A 570 -7.70 6.32 -9.09
CA ALA A 570 -6.32 6.74 -8.90
C ALA A 570 -6.19 7.88 -7.89
N VAL A 571 -7.05 7.90 -6.87
CA VAL A 571 -6.93 8.87 -5.76
C VAL A 571 -5.59 8.68 -5.07
N GLU A 572 -4.92 9.78 -4.77
CA GLU A 572 -3.61 9.78 -4.11
C GLU A 572 -3.73 9.14 -2.72
N PRO A 573 -2.93 8.11 -2.42
CA PRO A 573 -3.17 7.26 -1.24
C PRO A 573 -2.66 7.85 0.07
N VAL A 574 -1.73 8.83 0.05
CA VAL A 574 -1.09 9.33 1.28
C VAL A 574 -1.95 10.39 1.97
N HIS A 575 -2.42 11.39 1.19
CA HIS A 575 -3.10 12.56 1.75
C HIS A 575 -4.60 12.61 1.45
N HIS A 576 -5.05 11.91 0.39
CA HIS A 576 -6.45 11.99 -0.07
C HIS A 576 -7.27 10.74 0.23
N THR A 577 -6.63 9.66 0.68
CA THR A 577 -7.27 8.38 1.02
C THR A 577 -7.21 8.14 2.52
N HIS A 578 -8.30 7.65 3.12
CA HIS A 578 -8.33 7.29 4.53
C HIS A 578 -7.25 6.26 4.87
N PRO A 579 -6.48 6.39 5.98
CA PRO A 579 -5.40 5.47 6.34
C PRO A 579 -5.80 4.00 6.35
N LEU A 580 -6.98 3.67 6.88
CA LEU A 580 -7.49 2.30 6.88
C LEU A 580 -7.76 1.79 5.46
N VAL A 581 -8.33 2.62 4.57
CA VAL A 581 -8.55 2.23 3.16
C VAL A 581 -7.21 1.95 2.48
N ARG A 582 -6.21 2.81 2.71
CA ARG A 582 -4.86 2.61 2.22
C ARG A 582 -4.26 1.31 2.77
N PHE A 583 -4.43 1.03 4.06
CA PHE A 583 -3.98 -0.21 4.69
C PHE A 583 -4.61 -1.43 4.02
N LEU A 584 -5.93 -1.43 3.85
CA LEU A 584 -6.67 -2.53 3.25
C LEU A 584 -6.19 -2.87 1.84
N ILE A 585 -5.94 -1.87 0.99
CA ILE A 585 -5.49 -2.09 -0.39
C ILE A 585 -4.00 -2.41 -0.50
N GLU A 586 -3.16 -2.01 0.47
CA GLU A 586 -1.72 -2.25 0.45
C GLU A 586 -1.34 -3.57 1.14
N ALA A 587 -2.00 -3.95 2.24
CA ALA A 587 -1.65 -5.10 3.07
C ALA A 587 -1.45 -6.42 2.30
N PRO A 588 -2.34 -6.84 1.37
CA PRO A 588 -2.15 -8.11 0.66
C PRO A 588 -0.91 -8.13 -0.26
N ARG A 589 -0.40 -6.96 -0.63
CA ARG A 589 0.75 -6.78 -1.55
C ARG A 589 1.99 -6.28 -0.82
N ALA A 590 1.89 -6.06 0.49
CA ALA A 590 2.91 -5.38 1.28
C ALA A 590 4.29 -6.02 1.16
N MET A 591 4.34 -7.34 1.13
CA MET A 591 5.56 -8.16 1.06
C MET A 591 5.82 -8.71 -0.36
N SER A 592 5.16 -8.13 -1.39
CA SER A 592 5.38 -8.52 -2.79
C SER A 592 6.28 -7.50 -3.49
N VAL A 593 7.10 -7.99 -4.42
CA VAL A 593 7.90 -7.14 -5.30
C VAL A 593 6.96 -6.31 -6.17
N PRO A 594 6.99 -4.97 -6.09
CA PRO A 594 6.10 -4.14 -6.89
C PRO A 594 6.53 -4.09 -8.35
N CYS A 595 5.56 -3.99 -9.27
CA CYS A 595 5.82 -3.46 -10.60
C CYS A 595 5.81 -1.93 -10.48
N ALA A 596 6.97 -1.29 -10.62
CA ALA A 596 7.15 0.16 -10.45
C ALA A 596 7.92 0.75 -11.64
N SER A 597 7.75 2.05 -11.88
CA SER A 597 8.55 2.78 -12.86
C SER A 597 10.04 2.66 -12.51
N PHE A 598 10.90 2.73 -13.54
CA PHE A 598 12.35 2.72 -13.31
C PHE A 598 12.75 3.85 -12.38
N ASP A 599 13.54 3.50 -11.38
CA ASP A 599 14.05 4.42 -10.36
C ASP A 599 15.58 4.41 -10.35
N TRP A 600 16.15 5.61 -10.46
CA TRP A 600 17.59 5.83 -10.42
C TRP A 600 18.19 5.72 -9.01
N GLY A 601 17.39 5.50 -7.96
CA GLY A 601 17.86 5.43 -6.57
C GLY A 601 18.65 6.67 -6.19
N ALA A 602 19.81 6.49 -5.54
CA ALA A 602 20.68 7.60 -5.15
C ALA A 602 21.23 8.44 -6.33
N ALA A 603 21.25 7.89 -7.55
CA ALA A 603 21.63 8.65 -8.74
C ALA A 603 20.56 9.67 -9.19
N ALA A 604 19.35 9.62 -8.61
CA ALA A 604 18.26 10.53 -8.96
C ALA A 604 18.58 12.02 -8.70
N GLU A 605 19.51 12.32 -7.82
CA GLU A 605 19.94 13.69 -7.51
C GLU A 605 20.97 14.27 -8.51
N LEU A 606 21.48 13.45 -9.44
CA LEU A 606 22.46 13.93 -10.42
C LEU A 606 21.82 14.95 -11.38
N PRO A 607 22.58 16.00 -11.79
CA PRO A 607 22.06 17.04 -12.67
C PRO A 607 21.70 16.53 -14.07
N TYR A 608 22.32 15.45 -14.52
CA TYR A 608 22.02 14.78 -15.78
C TYR A 608 21.87 13.28 -15.58
N LEU A 609 20.88 12.71 -16.21
CA LEU A 609 20.67 11.27 -16.30
C LEU A 609 20.35 10.89 -17.75
N PRO A 610 21.04 9.87 -18.32
CA PRO A 610 20.75 9.38 -19.65
C PRO A 610 19.40 8.68 -19.73
N ALA A 611 18.88 8.51 -20.93
CA ALA A 611 17.73 7.63 -21.13
C ALA A 611 18.11 6.19 -20.80
N VAL A 612 17.16 5.44 -20.30
CA VAL A 612 17.33 4.01 -20.03
C VAL A 612 16.37 3.24 -20.92
N ARG A 613 16.92 2.34 -21.71
CA ARG A 613 16.18 1.51 -22.67
C ARG A 613 16.42 0.02 -22.41
N TYR A 614 15.40 -0.76 -22.61
CA TYR A 614 15.51 -2.19 -22.72
C TYR A 614 14.86 -2.62 -24.04
N ARG A 615 15.62 -3.23 -24.94
CA ARG A 615 15.18 -3.56 -26.30
C ARG A 615 14.61 -2.31 -27.01
N ARG A 616 13.33 -2.36 -27.39
CA ARG A 616 12.64 -1.24 -28.05
C ARG A 616 11.86 -0.34 -27.09
N THR A 617 12.01 -0.52 -25.76
CA THR A 617 11.23 0.24 -24.79
C THR A 617 12.10 1.19 -23.98
N ILE A 618 11.75 2.46 -23.98
CA ILE A 618 12.30 3.50 -23.11
C ILE A 618 11.65 3.37 -21.73
N LEU A 619 12.44 2.95 -20.75
CA LEU A 619 11.99 2.81 -19.35
C LEU A 619 11.99 4.16 -18.63
N SER A 620 12.96 5.03 -18.95
CA SER A 620 13.10 6.38 -18.43
C SER A 620 13.73 7.27 -19.51
N PRO A 621 13.14 8.41 -19.86
CA PRO A 621 13.76 9.34 -20.80
C PRO A 621 14.97 10.03 -20.15
N ALA A 622 15.89 10.58 -20.98
CA ALA A 622 16.99 11.41 -20.47
C ALA A 622 16.44 12.62 -19.72
N ARG A 623 17.12 13.02 -18.66
CA ARG A 623 16.69 14.08 -17.74
C ARG A 623 17.83 15.05 -17.44
N TRP A 624 17.51 16.34 -17.41
CA TRP A 624 18.39 17.42 -16.96
C TRP A 624 17.70 18.19 -15.85
N LEU A 625 18.44 18.61 -14.85
CA LEU A 625 18.01 19.53 -13.82
C LEU A 625 18.64 20.89 -14.13
N LEU A 626 17.81 21.87 -14.44
CA LEU A 626 18.24 23.25 -14.62
C LEU A 626 17.92 24.01 -13.34
N THR A 627 18.93 24.57 -12.71
CA THR A 627 18.76 25.38 -11.50
C THR A 627 18.81 26.87 -11.79
N ALA A 628 18.23 27.67 -10.92
CA ALA A 628 18.33 29.13 -11.02
C ALA A 628 19.79 29.60 -10.90
N ALA A 629 20.67 28.84 -10.27
CA ALA A 629 22.10 29.16 -10.13
C ALA A 629 22.90 28.97 -11.43
N ASP A 630 22.40 28.15 -12.37
CA ASP A 630 23.03 27.92 -13.67
C ASP A 630 22.87 29.12 -14.62
N LEU A 631 21.96 30.05 -14.31
CA LEU A 631 21.57 31.17 -15.17
C LEU A 631 21.68 32.51 -14.45
N PRO A 632 21.79 33.64 -15.21
CA PRO A 632 21.75 34.97 -14.62
C PRO A 632 20.48 35.19 -13.81
N GLY A 633 20.62 35.85 -12.65
CA GLY A 633 19.52 36.06 -11.70
C GLY A 633 18.30 36.80 -12.28
N PRO A 634 17.19 36.89 -11.52
CA PRO A 634 15.89 37.43 -12.01
C PRO A 634 15.95 38.84 -12.58
N ALA A 635 16.90 39.66 -12.13
CA ALA A 635 17.11 41.03 -12.61
C ALA A 635 17.78 41.11 -13.99
N ALA A 636 18.35 40.04 -14.50
CA ALA A 636 19.03 40.02 -15.79
C ALA A 636 18.04 40.32 -16.94
N GLY A 637 18.48 41.11 -17.90
CA GLY A 637 17.69 41.36 -19.12
C GLY A 637 17.51 40.08 -19.94
N TRP A 638 16.47 40.08 -20.80
CA TRP A 638 16.17 38.94 -21.67
C TRP A 638 17.35 38.52 -22.55
N PRO A 639 18.08 39.43 -23.24
CA PRO A 639 19.20 38.99 -24.10
C PRO A 639 20.34 38.31 -23.36
N GLN A 640 20.62 38.72 -22.14
CA GLN A 640 21.67 38.11 -21.30
C GLN A 640 21.21 36.73 -20.83
N TRP A 641 20.00 36.60 -20.32
CA TRP A 641 19.41 35.36 -19.85
C TRP A 641 19.30 34.34 -20.99
N HIS A 642 18.83 34.78 -22.15
CA HIS A 642 18.65 33.93 -23.33
C HIS A 642 19.97 33.35 -23.84
N ARG A 643 21.04 34.17 -23.89
CA ARG A 643 22.39 33.70 -24.24
C ARG A 643 22.93 32.68 -23.24
N ALA A 644 22.82 32.98 -21.96
CA ALA A 644 23.27 32.04 -20.93
C ALA A 644 22.52 30.69 -20.98
N LEU A 645 21.20 30.73 -21.25
CA LEU A 645 20.44 29.48 -21.47
C LEU A 645 20.95 28.73 -22.70
N ALA A 646 21.20 29.40 -23.82
CA ALA A 646 21.73 28.76 -25.03
C ALA A 646 23.12 28.17 -24.82
N ASP A 647 23.99 28.86 -24.06
CA ASP A 647 25.31 28.36 -23.70
C ASP A 647 25.19 27.13 -22.79
N TRP A 648 24.26 27.12 -21.82
CA TRP A 648 23.99 25.99 -20.97
C TRP A 648 23.42 24.81 -21.76
N GLU A 649 22.42 25.03 -22.62
CA GLU A 649 21.84 24.02 -23.53
C GLU A 649 22.94 23.32 -24.35
N HIS A 650 23.86 24.11 -24.92
CA HIS A 650 24.99 23.59 -25.71
C HIS A 650 25.94 22.75 -24.83
N HIS A 651 26.28 23.28 -23.64
CA HIS A 651 27.21 22.63 -22.73
C HIS A 651 26.70 21.26 -22.25
N VAL A 652 25.44 21.18 -21.85
CA VAL A 652 24.82 19.91 -21.35
C VAL A 652 24.24 19.07 -22.49
N GLY A 653 24.28 19.57 -23.73
CA GLY A 653 23.72 18.89 -24.89
C GLY A 653 22.22 18.66 -24.82
N LEU A 654 21.47 19.66 -24.30
CA LEU A 654 20.00 19.58 -24.21
C LEU A 654 19.39 19.66 -25.63
N PRO A 655 18.44 18.77 -26.00
CA PRO A 655 17.69 18.89 -27.24
C PRO A 655 16.70 20.06 -27.18
N HIS A 656 16.32 20.61 -28.36
CA HIS A 656 15.34 21.71 -28.40
C HIS A 656 13.94 21.25 -27.95
N ALA A 657 13.53 20.03 -28.34
CA ALA A 657 12.26 19.47 -27.91
C ALA A 657 12.40 18.79 -26.54
N VAL A 658 11.74 19.35 -25.53
CA VAL A 658 11.79 18.83 -24.15
C VAL A 658 10.40 18.83 -23.51
N TYR A 659 10.23 18.00 -22.49
CA TYR A 659 9.15 18.11 -21.54
C TYR A 659 9.63 18.86 -20.30
N LEU A 660 8.91 19.90 -19.90
CA LEU A 660 9.10 20.63 -18.65
C LEU A 660 8.15 20.09 -17.57
N GLY A 661 8.70 19.77 -16.42
CA GLY A 661 7.97 19.24 -15.27
C GLY A 661 8.16 17.74 -15.07
N ASP A 662 7.58 17.23 -13.99
CA ASP A 662 7.69 15.83 -13.60
C ASP A 662 6.33 15.10 -13.59
N GLY A 663 6.40 13.78 -13.55
CA GLY A 663 5.23 12.92 -13.51
C GLY A 663 4.27 13.16 -14.69
N ASP A 664 3.00 13.24 -14.36
CA ASP A 664 1.92 13.47 -15.32
C ASP A 664 1.64 14.97 -15.60
N GLN A 665 2.33 15.89 -14.92
CA GLN A 665 2.11 17.35 -15.06
C GLN A 665 3.05 18.03 -16.06
N ARG A 666 3.79 17.26 -16.84
CA ARG A 666 4.72 17.77 -17.84
C ARG A 666 4.02 18.39 -19.05
N ILE A 667 4.66 19.43 -19.62
CA ILE A 667 4.24 20.06 -20.88
C ILE A 667 5.41 20.05 -21.87
N GLY A 668 5.10 19.86 -23.17
CA GLY A 668 6.11 19.91 -24.23
C GLY A 668 6.53 21.35 -24.51
N LEU A 669 7.83 21.59 -24.62
CA LEU A 669 8.40 22.86 -25.04
C LEU A 669 9.31 22.61 -26.26
N ASP A 670 9.30 23.55 -27.16
CA ASP A 670 10.32 23.70 -28.19
C ASP A 670 11.22 24.90 -27.79
N LEU A 671 12.43 24.62 -27.34
CA LEU A 671 13.37 25.64 -26.88
C LEU A 671 13.99 26.45 -28.02
N SER A 672 13.70 26.13 -29.29
CA SER A 672 14.02 27.03 -30.39
C SER A 672 13.12 28.28 -30.41
N ASP A 673 11.93 28.21 -29.76
CA ASP A 673 11.00 29.32 -29.67
C ASP A 673 11.23 30.18 -28.42
N ALA A 674 11.29 31.49 -28.62
CA ALA A 674 11.54 32.48 -27.58
C ALA A 674 10.41 32.56 -26.53
N ALA A 675 9.16 32.32 -26.92
CA ALA A 675 8.05 32.29 -25.98
C ALA A 675 8.09 31.07 -25.07
N HIS A 676 8.50 29.90 -25.57
CA HIS A 676 8.71 28.71 -24.76
C HIS A 676 9.87 28.89 -23.79
N ARG A 677 10.96 29.53 -24.19
CA ARG A 677 12.06 29.93 -23.29
C ARG A 677 11.57 30.94 -22.22
N ALA A 678 10.71 31.88 -22.59
CA ALA A 678 10.11 32.78 -21.61
C ALA A 678 9.21 32.04 -20.60
N LEU A 679 8.49 31.00 -21.03
CA LEU A 679 7.71 30.15 -20.16
C LEU A 679 8.60 29.36 -19.19
N LEU A 680 9.74 28.83 -19.67
CA LEU A 680 10.74 28.16 -18.83
C LEU A 680 11.33 29.11 -17.80
N ARG A 681 11.67 30.37 -18.20
CA ARG A 681 12.13 31.41 -17.28
C ARG A 681 11.11 31.70 -16.17
N GLU A 682 9.83 31.77 -16.52
CA GLU A 682 8.78 32.00 -15.54
C GLU A 682 8.55 30.80 -14.64
N HIS A 683 8.80 29.58 -15.14
CA HIS A 683 8.76 28.34 -14.31
C HIS A 683 9.86 28.34 -13.25
N LEU A 684 11.11 28.65 -13.63
CA LEU A 684 12.25 28.73 -12.73
C LEU A 684 12.11 29.77 -11.60
N ARG A 685 11.28 30.79 -11.80
CA ARG A 685 10.97 31.76 -10.74
C ARG A 685 10.08 31.19 -9.63
N ARG A 686 9.39 30.08 -9.88
CA ARG A 686 8.40 29.46 -8.99
C ARG A 686 8.82 28.11 -8.47
N ALA A 687 9.59 27.38 -9.25
CA ALA A 687 10.04 26.02 -8.97
C ALA A 687 11.49 25.86 -9.40
N ASP A 688 12.37 25.59 -8.45
CA ASP A 688 13.80 25.37 -8.64
C ASP A 688 14.18 24.05 -7.95
N PRO A 689 14.75 23.09 -8.65
CA PRO A 689 15.14 23.10 -10.07
C PRO A 689 13.97 22.86 -11.04
N ALA A 690 14.16 23.28 -12.31
CA ALA A 690 13.31 22.87 -13.41
C ALA A 690 13.75 21.51 -13.92
N VAL A 691 12.84 20.53 -13.93
CA VAL A 691 13.09 19.19 -14.48
C VAL A 691 12.78 19.22 -15.97
N LEU A 692 13.81 18.98 -16.80
CA LEU A 692 13.69 18.87 -18.26
C LEU A 692 13.92 17.42 -18.66
N ARG A 693 13.06 16.89 -19.54
CA ARG A 693 13.19 15.52 -20.07
C ARG A 693 13.19 15.52 -21.59
N ALA A 694 13.92 14.63 -22.21
CA ALA A 694 13.89 14.48 -23.66
C ALA A 694 12.45 14.20 -24.13
N ALA A 695 11.99 14.96 -25.12
CA ALA A 695 10.77 14.66 -25.85
C ALA A 695 11.05 13.64 -26.96
N PRO A 696 10.04 12.87 -27.40
CA PRO A 696 10.18 12.00 -28.57
C PRO A 696 10.36 12.84 -29.83
N ASP A 697 10.85 12.19 -30.91
CA ASP A 697 11.00 12.80 -32.23
C ASP A 697 9.64 13.32 -32.76
N SER A 698 9.68 14.30 -33.61
CA SER A 698 8.47 14.99 -34.12
C SER A 698 7.52 14.07 -34.88
N ASP A 699 8.02 12.99 -35.49
CA ASP A 699 7.24 11.97 -36.23
C ASP A 699 6.75 10.81 -35.36
N ALA A 700 7.13 10.75 -34.08
CA ALA A 700 6.79 9.66 -33.14
C ALA A 700 5.28 9.42 -33.01
N THR A 701 4.47 10.45 -33.24
CA THR A 701 2.99 10.39 -33.23
C THR A 701 2.39 10.38 -34.64
N GLY A 702 3.19 10.17 -35.68
CA GLY A 702 2.72 10.18 -37.07
C GLY A 702 1.65 9.14 -37.35
N TRP A 703 1.77 7.93 -36.77
CA TRP A 703 0.77 6.88 -36.90
C TRP A 703 -0.61 7.24 -36.31
N THR A 704 -0.69 8.18 -35.40
CA THR A 704 -1.93 8.75 -34.86
C THR A 704 -2.31 10.08 -35.50
N GLY A 705 -1.68 10.49 -36.60
CA GLY A 705 -1.95 11.79 -37.22
C GLY A 705 -1.55 12.98 -36.36
N GLY A 706 -0.54 12.82 -35.51
CA GLY A 706 0.00 13.84 -34.60
C GLY A 706 -0.70 13.96 -33.27
N TYR A 707 -1.71 13.15 -33.00
CA TYR A 707 -2.36 13.16 -31.69
C TYR A 707 -1.49 12.45 -30.64
N VAL A 708 -1.22 13.12 -29.53
CA VAL A 708 -0.53 12.51 -28.39
C VAL A 708 -1.49 11.57 -27.67
N HIS A 709 -1.02 10.36 -27.42
CA HIS A 709 -1.83 9.29 -26.84
C HIS A 709 -1.05 8.54 -25.78
N GLU A 710 -1.80 7.84 -24.94
CA GLU A 710 -1.30 6.87 -23.95
C GLU A 710 -2.20 5.63 -24.00
N ILE A 711 -1.60 4.46 -24.05
CA ILE A 711 -2.34 3.20 -24.02
C ILE A 711 -2.15 2.59 -22.64
N VAL A 712 -3.23 2.35 -21.95
CA VAL A 712 -3.26 1.72 -20.64
C VAL A 712 -3.61 0.24 -20.84
N ILE A 713 -2.65 -0.63 -20.52
CA ILE A 713 -2.74 -2.07 -20.72
C ILE A 713 -2.79 -2.75 -19.34
N PRO A 714 -3.91 -3.41 -19.00
CA PRO A 714 -3.97 -4.23 -17.80
C PRO A 714 -3.16 -5.51 -18.00
N LEU A 715 -2.32 -5.82 -17.03
CA LEU A 715 -1.43 -6.98 -17.05
C LEU A 715 -1.62 -7.80 -15.77
N ALA A 716 -1.53 -9.11 -15.90
CA ALA A 716 -1.57 -10.08 -14.82
C ALA A 716 -0.21 -10.75 -14.67
N ALA A 717 0.23 -10.99 -13.45
CA ALA A 717 1.42 -11.78 -13.19
C ALA A 717 1.22 -13.23 -13.61
N THR A 718 2.23 -13.82 -14.23
CA THR A 718 2.27 -15.24 -14.59
C THR A 718 2.71 -16.12 -13.41
N ALA A 719 3.25 -15.53 -12.36
CA ALA A 719 3.57 -16.21 -11.12
C ALA A 719 2.30 -16.81 -10.49
N ARG A 720 2.41 -18.04 -9.98
CA ARG A 720 1.28 -18.69 -9.32
C ARG A 720 0.97 -17.99 -8.00
N PRO A 721 -0.33 -17.71 -7.72
CA PRO A 721 -0.75 -17.26 -6.41
C PRO A 721 -0.28 -18.24 -5.32
N ALA A 722 0.09 -17.69 -4.18
CA ALA A 722 0.55 -18.49 -3.07
C ALA A 722 -0.59 -19.32 -2.47
N ASP A 723 -0.29 -20.52 -2.03
CA ASP A 723 -1.21 -21.29 -1.22
C ASP A 723 -1.17 -20.79 0.23
N LEU A 724 -2.32 -20.55 0.83
CA LEU A 724 -2.42 -20.39 2.27
C LEU A 724 -2.34 -21.76 2.95
N PRO A 725 -1.71 -21.83 4.12
CA PRO A 725 -1.87 -22.99 4.97
C PRO A 725 -3.37 -23.27 5.18
N PRO A 726 -3.80 -24.53 5.26
CA PRO A 726 -5.20 -24.84 5.48
C PRO A 726 -5.68 -24.12 6.73
N TRP A 727 -6.84 -23.46 6.59
CA TRP A 727 -7.46 -22.74 7.68
C TRP A 727 -7.71 -23.67 8.86
N ARG A 728 -7.06 -23.44 9.97
CA ARG A 728 -7.28 -24.21 11.20
C ARG A 728 -8.58 -23.74 11.82
N GLY A 729 -9.58 -24.62 11.87
CA GLY A 729 -10.94 -24.26 12.30
C GLY A 729 -11.07 -23.69 13.72
N ASN A 730 -10.04 -23.84 14.54
CA ASN A 730 -9.97 -23.40 15.94
C ASN A 730 -9.03 -22.21 16.15
N THR A 731 -8.56 -21.51 15.10
CA THR A 731 -7.76 -20.30 15.32
C THR A 731 -8.66 -19.23 15.93
N ALA A 732 -8.48 -18.93 17.20
CA ALA A 732 -9.20 -17.89 17.89
C ALA A 732 -8.80 -16.51 17.36
N VAL A 733 -9.77 -15.61 17.28
CA VAL A 733 -9.51 -14.20 17.02
C VAL A 733 -8.82 -13.60 18.24
N VAL A 734 -7.77 -12.86 18.03
CA VAL A 734 -7.02 -12.19 19.11
C VAL A 734 -7.90 -11.07 19.69
N GLY A 735 -8.20 -11.14 21.01
CA GLY A 735 -8.95 -10.11 21.72
C GLY A 735 -8.09 -8.90 22.09
N ARG A 736 -8.75 -7.83 22.47
CA ARG A 736 -8.09 -6.58 22.94
C ARG A 736 -7.32 -6.75 24.26
N ASP A 737 -7.68 -7.78 25.04
CA ASP A 737 -7.04 -8.18 26.29
C ASP A 737 -5.83 -9.12 26.07
N HIS A 738 -5.41 -9.32 24.82
CA HIS A 738 -4.26 -10.14 24.49
C HIS A 738 -2.98 -9.58 25.10
N GLY A 739 -2.31 -10.42 25.89
CA GLY A 739 -1.05 -10.09 26.53
C GLY A 739 -1.13 -10.00 28.04
N HIS A 740 0.00 -10.26 28.71
CA HIS A 740 0.17 -10.17 30.15
C HIS A 740 1.00 -8.93 30.47
N LEU A 741 0.37 -7.92 31.04
CA LEU A 741 1.05 -6.67 31.40
C LEU A 741 1.98 -6.88 32.59
N PRO A 742 3.05 -6.08 32.74
CA PRO A 742 3.88 -6.07 33.92
C PRO A 742 3.05 -5.84 35.19
N GLY A 743 3.28 -6.67 36.21
CA GLY A 743 2.51 -6.65 37.46
C GLY A 743 1.23 -7.49 37.47
N CYS A 744 0.84 -8.09 36.37
CA CYS A 744 -0.23 -9.09 36.38
C CYS A 744 0.17 -10.33 37.20
N PRO A 745 -0.77 -10.91 38.01
CA PRO A 745 -0.47 -12.08 38.83
C PRO A 745 -0.05 -13.30 37.99
N GLY A 746 0.89 -14.05 38.50
CA GLY A 746 1.26 -15.37 37.99
C GLY A 746 2.22 -15.36 36.79
N ARG A 747 2.58 -14.21 36.21
CA ARG A 747 3.47 -14.16 35.05
C ARG A 747 4.41 -12.96 35.07
N VAL A 748 5.69 -13.22 34.84
CA VAL A 748 6.72 -12.20 34.70
C VAL A 748 7.46 -12.39 33.38
N TYR A 749 7.61 -11.32 32.63
CA TYR A 749 8.45 -11.28 31.43
C TYR A 749 9.53 -10.20 31.57
N LEU A 750 10.77 -10.63 31.48
CA LEU A 750 11.96 -9.83 31.73
C LEU A 750 12.91 -9.91 30.52
N LYS A 751 13.39 -8.75 30.08
CA LYS A 751 14.46 -8.60 29.08
C LYS A 751 15.74 -8.15 29.79
N LEU A 752 16.82 -8.94 29.69
CA LEU A 752 18.14 -8.67 30.26
C LEU A 752 19.12 -8.28 29.16
N TYR A 753 19.42 -6.99 29.05
CA TYR A 753 20.33 -6.47 28.03
C TYR A 753 21.78 -6.53 28.49
N GLY A 754 22.62 -7.14 27.67
CA GLY A 754 24.04 -7.30 27.96
C GLY A 754 24.78 -7.99 26.80
N ARG A 755 26.09 -8.10 26.93
CA ARG A 755 26.91 -8.73 25.89
C ARG A 755 26.59 -10.23 25.75
N ARG A 756 26.63 -10.70 24.51
CA ARG A 756 26.36 -12.09 24.15
C ARG A 756 27.26 -13.09 24.91
N ASP A 757 28.56 -12.77 25.06
CA ASP A 757 29.55 -13.61 25.74
C ASP A 757 29.29 -13.78 27.23
N ARG A 758 28.43 -12.96 27.83
CA ARG A 758 28.04 -13.05 29.25
C ARG A 758 26.81 -13.91 29.49
N GLN A 759 26.02 -14.14 28.48
CA GLN A 759 24.74 -14.85 28.61
C GLN A 759 24.91 -16.29 29.11
N ASP A 760 25.97 -17.00 28.67
CA ASP A 760 26.24 -18.35 29.17
C ASP A 760 26.50 -18.39 30.68
N ALA A 761 27.28 -17.44 31.20
CA ALA A 761 27.55 -17.33 32.62
C ALA A 761 26.25 -16.99 33.41
N ILE A 762 25.38 -16.13 32.87
CA ILE A 762 24.08 -15.83 33.50
C ILE A 762 23.25 -17.10 33.59
N LEU A 763 23.14 -17.87 32.51
CA LEU A 763 22.29 -19.06 32.41
C LEU A 763 22.83 -20.23 33.24
N THR A 764 24.16 -20.48 33.23
CA THR A 764 24.74 -21.66 33.84
C THR A 764 25.15 -21.47 35.32
N ARG A 765 25.45 -20.21 35.73
CA ARG A 765 25.98 -19.95 37.09
C ARG A 765 25.04 -19.12 37.96
N HIS A 766 24.31 -18.17 37.38
CA HIS A 766 23.50 -17.21 38.15
C HIS A 766 22.01 -17.54 38.14
N LEU A 767 21.48 -18.11 37.05
CA LEU A 767 20.08 -18.51 36.96
C LEU A 767 19.69 -19.56 37.99
N PRO A 768 20.52 -20.62 38.29
CA PRO A 768 20.19 -21.57 39.35
C PRO A 768 19.86 -20.91 40.69
N HIS A 769 20.60 -19.85 41.10
CA HIS A 769 20.30 -19.14 42.35
C HIS A 769 18.94 -18.41 42.35
N LEU A 770 18.50 -17.93 41.16
CA LEU A 770 17.13 -17.40 41.05
C LEU A 770 16.11 -18.51 41.21
N LEU A 771 16.35 -19.66 40.56
CA LEU A 771 15.40 -20.77 40.57
C LEU A 771 15.23 -21.39 41.99
N ASP A 772 16.28 -21.35 42.81
CA ASP A 772 16.25 -21.81 44.22
C ASP A 772 15.43 -20.80 45.11
N GLU A 773 15.38 -19.54 44.72
CA GLU A 773 14.63 -18.48 45.40
C GLU A 773 13.16 -18.36 44.95
N LEU A 774 12.79 -18.92 43.80
CA LEU A 774 11.43 -18.90 43.27
C LEU A 774 10.49 -19.87 44.00
N PRO A 775 9.15 -19.56 44.03
CA PRO A 775 8.18 -20.50 44.60
C PRO A 775 8.25 -21.89 43.97
N GLU A 776 8.02 -22.90 44.77
CA GLU A 776 8.01 -24.30 44.30
C GLU A 776 6.99 -24.48 43.15
N HIS A 777 7.31 -25.30 42.15
CA HIS A 777 6.51 -25.48 40.94
C HIS A 777 6.41 -24.27 39.98
N SER A 778 7.22 -23.20 40.13
CA SER A 778 7.36 -22.15 39.14
C SER A 778 7.92 -22.70 37.83
N GLN A 779 7.32 -22.32 36.73
CA GLN A 779 7.84 -22.65 35.41
C GLN A 779 8.62 -21.46 34.85
N TRP A 780 9.67 -21.74 34.13
CA TRP A 780 10.49 -20.71 33.52
C TRP A 780 11.04 -21.15 32.17
N TRP A 781 11.20 -20.21 31.25
CA TRP A 781 11.90 -20.44 29.99
C TRP A 781 12.58 -19.16 29.51
N PHE A 782 13.59 -19.33 28.69
CA PHE A 782 14.34 -18.22 28.12
C PHE A 782 14.53 -18.35 26.62
N LEU A 783 14.83 -17.20 25.99
CA LEU A 783 15.33 -17.09 24.62
C LEU A 783 16.45 -16.07 24.58
N ARG A 784 17.45 -16.28 23.74
CA ARG A 784 18.41 -15.26 23.37
C ARG A 784 17.86 -14.51 22.17
N TYR A 785 17.92 -13.20 22.22
CA TYR A 785 17.29 -12.37 21.20
C TYR A 785 18.13 -11.12 20.91
N ARG A 786 17.85 -10.49 19.74
CA ARG A 786 18.51 -9.28 19.32
C ARG A 786 17.50 -8.34 18.66
N ASP A 787 17.01 -7.35 19.44
CA ASP A 787 16.09 -6.33 18.96
C ASP A 787 16.01 -5.15 19.95
N PRO A 788 16.55 -3.97 19.67
CA PRO A 788 17.63 -3.71 18.71
C PRO A 788 18.98 -4.28 19.18
N ASP A 789 19.15 -4.40 20.51
CA ASP A 789 20.36 -4.87 21.19
C ASP A 789 20.22 -6.34 21.61
N GLU A 790 21.36 -7.00 21.81
CA GLU A 790 21.38 -8.36 22.32
C GLU A 790 20.86 -8.45 23.77
N HIS A 791 19.96 -9.39 24.03
CA HIS A 791 19.37 -9.61 25.34
C HIS A 791 18.91 -11.04 25.55
N LEU A 792 18.73 -11.40 26.83
CA LEU A 792 18.00 -12.60 27.23
C LEU A 792 16.55 -12.23 27.52
N ARG A 793 15.62 -12.98 26.98
CA ARG A 793 14.19 -12.94 27.29
C ARG A 793 13.91 -14.05 28.30
N LEU A 794 13.56 -13.70 29.53
CA LEU A 794 13.22 -14.66 30.60
C LEU A 794 11.75 -14.52 30.96
N ARG A 795 11.05 -15.62 30.94
CA ARG A 795 9.67 -15.70 31.41
C ARG A 795 9.59 -16.62 32.63
N VAL A 796 8.83 -16.18 33.60
CA VAL A 796 8.57 -16.96 34.83
C VAL A 796 7.04 -16.98 35.05
N THR A 797 6.51 -18.18 35.23
CA THR A 797 5.11 -18.39 35.61
C THR A 797 5.07 -19.03 36.98
N THR A 798 4.36 -18.40 37.91
CA THR A 798 4.21 -18.88 39.26
C THR A 798 2.87 -19.59 39.47
N PRO A 799 2.77 -20.52 40.43
CA PRO A 799 1.52 -21.19 40.78
C PRO A 799 0.40 -20.20 41.15
N PRO A 800 -0.89 -20.54 40.91
CA PRO A 800 -2.00 -19.70 41.33
C PRO A 800 -1.97 -19.42 42.84
N GLY A 801 -2.22 -18.16 43.22
CA GLY A 801 -2.20 -17.73 44.64
C GLY A 801 -0.82 -17.29 45.13
N THR A 802 0.22 -17.37 44.33
CA THR A 802 1.53 -16.78 44.69
C THR A 802 1.45 -15.24 44.71
N ALA A 803 1.99 -14.61 45.76
CA ALA A 803 2.06 -13.16 45.82
C ALA A 803 2.99 -12.61 44.72
N THR A 804 2.46 -11.70 43.92
CA THR A 804 3.22 -11.09 42.80
C THR A 804 4.39 -10.27 43.30
N ASP A 805 4.23 -9.58 44.46
CA ASP A 805 5.25 -8.71 45.05
C ASP A 805 6.48 -9.51 45.46
N ASP A 806 6.30 -10.71 46.05
CA ASP A 806 7.41 -11.55 46.50
C ASP A 806 8.22 -12.07 45.28
N THR A 807 7.53 -12.48 44.23
CA THR A 807 8.17 -12.90 42.97
C THR A 807 8.92 -11.75 42.32
N ALA A 808 8.32 -10.57 42.30
CA ALA A 808 8.93 -9.38 41.74
C ALA A 808 10.16 -8.94 42.56
N ALA A 809 10.09 -8.97 43.87
CA ALA A 809 11.22 -8.67 44.76
C ALA A 809 12.40 -9.65 44.58
N CYS A 810 12.11 -10.95 44.47
CA CYS A 810 13.10 -11.99 44.20
C CYS A 810 13.82 -11.74 42.87
N ILE A 811 13.08 -11.59 41.79
CA ILE A 811 13.62 -11.33 40.44
C ILE A 811 14.36 -9.97 40.41
N GLY A 812 13.83 -8.93 41.05
CA GLY A 812 14.49 -7.64 41.15
C GLY A 812 15.82 -7.70 41.90
N GLY A 813 15.88 -8.41 43.01
CA GLY A 813 17.11 -8.67 43.75
C GLY A 813 18.16 -9.41 42.93
N TRP A 814 17.74 -10.45 42.22
CA TRP A 814 18.61 -11.19 41.33
C TRP A 814 19.14 -10.32 40.16
N THR A 815 18.31 -9.55 39.47
CA THR A 815 18.77 -8.65 38.41
C THR A 815 19.74 -7.60 38.93
N GLN A 816 19.54 -7.10 40.14
CA GLN A 816 20.47 -6.14 40.77
C GLN A 816 21.83 -6.80 41.05
N ARG A 817 21.87 -8.09 41.48
CA ARG A 817 23.11 -8.86 41.62
C ARG A 817 23.84 -9.00 40.28
N LEU A 818 23.12 -9.33 39.19
CA LEU A 818 23.71 -9.42 37.84
C LEU A 818 24.28 -8.07 37.36
N HIS A 819 23.57 -6.98 37.62
CA HIS A 819 24.01 -5.65 37.23
C HIS A 819 25.30 -5.26 38.00
N ARG A 820 25.35 -5.47 39.34
CA ARG A 820 26.55 -5.22 40.13
C ARG A 820 27.75 -6.09 39.70
N ALA A 821 27.49 -7.30 39.24
CA ALA A 821 28.52 -8.19 38.70
C ALA A 821 28.97 -7.82 37.29
N GLY A 822 28.39 -6.77 36.67
CA GLY A 822 28.73 -6.33 35.30
C GLY A 822 28.29 -7.31 34.21
N LEU A 823 27.28 -8.13 34.47
CA LEU A 823 26.79 -9.14 33.52
C LEU A 823 25.68 -8.60 32.62
N ILE A 824 24.94 -7.62 33.10
CA ILE A 824 23.88 -6.93 32.35
C ILE A 824 24.06 -5.42 32.45
N ALA A 825 23.69 -4.69 31.41
CA ALA A 825 23.67 -3.23 31.37
C ALA A 825 22.34 -2.66 31.90
N ARG A 826 21.24 -3.30 31.58
CA ARG A 826 19.88 -2.91 31.97
C ARG A 826 18.93 -4.11 31.97
N ALA A 827 17.83 -3.98 32.67
CA ALA A 827 16.72 -4.93 32.67
C ALA A 827 15.41 -4.20 32.39
N HIS A 828 14.53 -4.81 31.57
CA HIS A 828 13.19 -4.27 31.31
C HIS A 828 12.14 -5.34 31.65
N TRP A 829 11.13 -4.93 32.40
CA TRP A 829 9.90 -5.67 32.53
C TRP A 829 9.00 -5.28 31.38
N ASP A 830 8.52 -6.24 30.64
CA ASP A 830 7.77 -5.99 29.41
C ASP A 830 6.46 -6.78 29.38
N THR A 831 5.57 -6.43 28.45
CA THR A 831 4.33 -7.16 28.21
C THR A 831 4.65 -8.46 27.48
N ASP A 832 4.17 -9.58 28.02
CA ASP A 832 4.29 -10.86 27.35
C ASP A 832 3.08 -11.13 26.45
N PHE A 833 3.30 -11.21 25.14
CA PHE A 833 2.29 -11.53 24.15
C PHE A 833 2.44 -13.00 23.73
N PRO A 834 1.55 -13.91 24.19
CA PRO A 834 1.63 -15.32 23.83
C PRO A 834 1.34 -15.54 22.34
N GLU A 835 2.22 -16.27 21.65
CA GLU A 835 2.05 -16.63 20.24
C GLU A 835 1.07 -17.82 20.08
N THR A 836 -0.17 -17.64 20.52
CA THR A 836 -1.17 -18.69 20.68
C THR A 836 -1.43 -19.45 19.38
N ALA A 837 -1.58 -18.77 18.27
CA ALA A 837 -1.86 -19.36 16.97
C ALA A 837 -0.69 -20.21 16.44
N ARG A 838 0.53 -19.81 16.74
CA ARG A 838 1.78 -20.47 16.32
C ARG A 838 1.90 -21.86 16.92
N PHE A 839 1.49 -22.01 18.19
CA PHE A 839 1.70 -23.23 18.97
C PHE A 839 0.44 -24.07 19.17
N GLY A 840 -0.53 -23.97 18.24
CA GLY A 840 -1.69 -24.88 18.20
C GLY A 840 -2.93 -24.39 18.91
N GLY A 841 -3.01 -23.09 19.21
CA GLY A 841 -4.21 -22.46 19.81
C GLY A 841 -4.14 -22.39 21.34
N ALA A 842 -5.14 -21.75 21.95
CA ALA A 842 -5.21 -21.52 23.39
C ALA A 842 -5.18 -22.81 24.22
N THR A 843 -5.79 -23.88 23.72
CA THR A 843 -5.82 -25.20 24.41
C THR A 843 -4.46 -25.87 24.44
N ALA A 844 -3.67 -25.76 23.38
CA ALA A 844 -2.36 -26.41 23.30
C ALA A 844 -1.23 -25.56 23.92
N LEU A 845 -1.42 -24.26 24.08
CA LEU A 845 -0.39 -23.33 24.54
C LEU A 845 0.23 -23.70 25.92
N PRO A 846 -0.55 -24.08 26.96
CA PRO A 846 0.05 -24.46 28.23
C PRO A 846 1.03 -25.66 28.12
N ALA A 847 0.70 -26.65 27.28
CA ALA A 847 1.58 -27.78 27.01
C ALA A 847 2.82 -27.38 26.18
N ALA A 848 2.67 -26.41 25.26
CA ALA A 848 3.80 -25.83 24.53
C ALA A 848 4.75 -25.08 25.49
N GLU A 849 4.23 -24.28 26.42
CA GLU A 849 5.04 -23.56 27.42
C GLU A 849 5.77 -24.52 28.38
N ALA A 850 5.13 -25.64 28.75
CA ALA A 850 5.81 -26.73 29.49
C ALA A 850 6.98 -27.34 28.69
N CYS A 851 6.82 -27.47 27.36
CA CYS A 851 7.92 -27.85 26.47
C CYS A 851 9.02 -26.77 26.42
N PHE A 852 8.67 -25.50 26.38
CA PHE A 852 9.67 -24.40 26.39
C PHE A 852 10.46 -24.40 27.69
N ALA A 853 9.82 -24.67 28.81
CA ALA A 853 10.48 -24.80 30.12
C ALA A 853 11.43 -26.01 30.15
N ALA A 854 10.96 -27.15 29.71
CA ALA A 854 11.78 -28.38 29.67
C ALA A 854 12.98 -28.24 28.72
N ASP A 855 12.76 -27.59 27.55
CA ASP A 855 13.83 -27.32 26.59
C ASP A 855 14.82 -26.26 27.06
N SER A 856 14.37 -25.26 27.83
CA SER A 856 15.26 -24.29 28.49
C SER A 856 16.15 -24.96 29.52
N THR A 857 15.60 -25.86 30.31
CA THR A 857 16.38 -26.68 31.27
C THR A 857 17.41 -27.56 30.54
N ALA A 858 16.99 -28.16 29.42
CA ALA A 858 17.89 -28.96 28.58
C ALA A 858 19.02 -28.11 27.98
N ALA A 859 18.69 -26.90 27.47
CA ALA A 859 19.68 -25.98 26.91
C ALA A 859 20.72 -25.55 27.97
N VAL A 860 20.29 -25.23 29.20
CA VAL A 860 21.22 -24.85 30.29
C VAL A 860 22.14 -26.03 30.64
N ALA A 861 21.63 -27.23 30.74
CA ALA A 861 22.47 -28.44 31.01
C ALA A 861 23.49 -28.69 29.88
N GLN A 862 23.07 -28.51 28.62
CA GLN A 862 23.93 -28.63 27.44
C GLN A 862 25.02 -27.55 27.40
N LEU A 863 24.68 -26.29 27.71
CA LEU A 863 25.65 -25.20 27.80
C LEU A 863 26.67 -25.43 28.92
N THR A 864 26.22 -25.99 30.04
CA THR A 864 27.08 -26.39 31.15
C THR A 864 28.05 -27.50 30.76
N ALA A 865 27.55 -28.54 30.08
CA ALA A 865 28.38 -29.66 29.61
C ALA A 865 29.42 -29.19 28.58
N ALA A 866 29.01 -28.37 27.59
CA ALA A 866 29.91 -27.84 26.57
C ALA A 866 30.95 -26.84 27.13
N GLY A 867 30.61 -26.09 28.17
CA GLY A 867 31.50 -25.09 28.80
C GLY A 867 32.62 -25.66 29.67
N ASN A 868 32.65 -26.97 29.92
CA ASN A 868 33.61 -27.64 30.80
C ASN A 868 34.99 -27.93 30.15
N GLY A 869 35.46 -27.15 29.20
CA GLY A 869 36.82 -27.25 28.61
C GLY A 869 37.17 -28.56 27.88
N HIS A 870 36.59 -29.68 28.31
CA HIS A 870 36.72 -31.03 27.72
C HIS A 870 35.35 -31.58 27.30
N GLY A 871 34.30 -30.73 27.25
CA GLY A 871 32.95 -31.12 26.88
C GLY A 871 32.75 -31.28 25.37
N PRO A 872 31.57 -31.75 24.94
CA PRO A 872 31.24 -31.84 23.53
C PRO A 872 31.15 -30.46 22.84
N ASP A 873 31.44 -30.44 21.53
CA ASP A 873 31.27 -29.23 20.74
C ASP A 873 29.82 -28.76 20.83
N PRO A 874 29.57 -27.44 21.10
CA PRO A 874 28.22 -26.92 21.27
C PRO A 874 27.33 -27.14 20.07
N LEU A 875 27.87 -27.06 18.84
CA LEU A 875 27.12 -27.23 17.59
C LEU A 875 26.71 -28.69 17.39
N ALA A 876 27.64 -29.62 17.70
CA ALA A 876 27.37 -31.05 17.64
C ALA A 876 26.29 -31.48 18.65
N LEU A 877 26.37 -30.95 19.88
CA LEU A 877 25.41 -31.23 20.94
C LEU A 877 24.03 -30.62 20.65
N ALA A 878 23.98 -29.43 20.11
CA ALA A 878 22.73 -28.78 19.66
C ALA A 878 22.07 -29.59 18.53
N ALA A 879 22.85 -30.07 17.55
CA ALA A 879 22.33 -30.91 16.47
C ALA A 879 21.78 -32.27 16.98
N ALA A 880 22.48 -32.91 17.94
CA ALA A 880 21.99 -34.12 18.59
C ALA A 880 20.69 -33.86 19.37
N SER A 881 20.60 -32.74 20.07
CA SER A 881 19.41 -32.32 20.79
C SER A 881 18.22 -32.02 19.85
N MET A 882 18.47 -31.44 18.67
CA MET A 882 17.42 -31.22 17.64
C MET A 882 16.86 -32.54 17.12
N LEU A 883 17.70 -33.56 16.93
CA LEU A 883 17.23 -34.90 16.55
C LEU A 883 16.37 -35.52 17.66
N ASP A 884 16.81 -35.43 18.92
CA ASP A 884 16.04 -35.93 20.08
C ASP A 884 14.68 -35.22 20.20
N LEU A 885 14.66 -33.92 20.07
CA LEU A 885 13.44 -33.13 20.10
C LEU A 885 12.49 -33.53 18.97
N THR A 886 13.00 -33.69 17.75
CA THR A 886 12.24 -34.16 16.59
C THR A 886 11.60 -35.52 16.82
N ILE A 887 12.38 -36.49 17.32
CA ILE A 887 11.92 -37.84 17.64
C ILE A 887 10.83 -37.79 18.72
N GLY A 888 11.02 -37.00 19.75
CA GLY A 888 10.06 -36.86 20.86
C GLY A 888 8.73 -36.29 20.43
N LEU A 889 8.75 -35.24 19.59
CA LEU A 889 7.52 -34.59 19.12
C LEU A 889 6.79 -35.41 18.06
N ILE A 890 7.50 -35.95 17.06
CA ILE A 890 6.89 -36.76 15.99
C ILE A 890 6.42 -38.12 16.54
N GLY A 891 7.07 -38.64 17.57
CA GLY A 891 6.61 -39.81 18.29
C GLY A 891 7.31 -41.12 17.92
N GLY A 892 8.54 -41.06 17.41
CA GLY A 892 9.38 -42.26 17.20
C GLY A 892 10.62 -41.96 16.34
N PRO A 893 11.69 -42.81 16.52
CA PRO A 893 12.95 -42.58 15.84
C PRO A 893 12.84 -42.60 14.30
N ALA A 894 12.17 -43.59 13.72
CA ALA A 894 12.06 -43.73 12.27
C ALA A 894 11.31 -42.56 11.64
N ALA A 895 10.18 -42.16 12.22
CA ALA A 895 9.38 -41.04 11.70
C ALA A 895 10.09 -39.68 11.86
N GLY A 896 10.74 -39.44 13.02
CA GLY A 896 11.49 -38.20 13.28
C GLY A 896 12.72 -38.07 12.35
N MET A 897 13.50 -39.15 12.16
CA MET A 897 14.61 -39.15 11.22
C MET A 897 14.15 -38.89 9.78
N THR A 898 13.06 -39.54 9.35
CA THR A 898 12.47 -39.31 8.02
C THR A 898 12.07 -37.87 7.84
N TRP A 899 11.46 -37.24 8.84
CA TRP A 899 11.07 -35.82 8.76
C TRP A 899 12.29 -34.92 8.56
N LEU A 900 13.37 -35.08 9.35
CA LEU A 900 14.59 -34.25 9.20
C LEU A 900 15.27 -34.45 7.84
N ILE A 901 15.31 -35.68 7.31
CA ILE A 901 15.89 -35.96 6.00
C ILE A 901 15.19 -35.21 4.89
N HIS A 902 13.89 -35.08 4.97
CA HIS A 902 13.08 -34.41 3.92
C HIS A 902 12.99 -32.88 4.07
N HIS A 903 13.03 -32.33 5.30
CA HIS A 903 12.74 -30.94 5.57
C HIS A 903 14.00 -30.08 5.77
N ALA A 904 15.12 -30.67 6.27
CA ALA A 904 16.36 -29.92 6.40
C ALA A 904 17.14 -29.83 5.07
N ARG A 905 17.78 -28.68 4.81
CA ARG A 905 18.52 -28.43 3.57
C ARG A 905 19.66 -29.43 3.39
N ALA A 906 19.78 -30.02 2.20
CA ALA A 906 20.81 -30.97 1.85
C ALA A 906 22.17 -30.33 1.50
N LYS A 907 22.14 -29.12 0.91
CA LYS A 907 23.35 -28.40 0.45
C LYS A 907 23.56 -27.15 1.30
N VAL A 908 24.58 -27.19 2.14
CA VAL A 908 25.08 -26.07 2.95
C VAL A 908 26.60 -26.14 3.00
N THR A 909 27.26 -25.05 3.40
CA THR A 909 28.70 -25.11 3.74
C THR A 909 28.88 -26.06 4.91
N ALA A 910 29.57 -27.20 4.67
CA ALA A 910 29.69 -28.25 5.65
C ALA A 910 30.54 -27.80 6.84
N PRO A 911 30.11 -28.05 8.09
CA PRO A 911 30.93 -27.86 9.27
C PRO A 911 32.19 -28.75 9.23
N PRO A 912 33.25 -28.44 10.03
CA PRO A 912 34.46 -29.23 10.11
C PRO A 912 34.15 -30.72 10.41
N ARG A 913 34.92 -31.60 9.78
CA ARG A 913 34.71 -33.05 9.88
C ARG A 913 34.63 -33.58 11.32
N PRO A 914 35.47 -33.12 12.28
CA PRO A 914 35.37 -33.56 13.68
C PRO A 914 34.02 -33.27 14.34
N ILE A 915 33.46 -32.06 14.06
CA ILE A 915 32.14 -31.66 14.58
C ILE A 915 31.04 -32.56 13.98
N TYR A 916 31.16 -32.85 12.69
CA TYR A 916 30.24 -33.75 12.00
C TYR A 916 30.24 -35.16 12.63
N ASP A 917 31.43 -35.75 12.80
CA ASP A 917 31.56 -37.09 13.37
C ASP A 917 31.05 -37.15 14.82
N GLN A 918 31.33 -36.09 15.61
CA GLN A 918 30.81 -35.94 16.96
C GLN A 918 29.28 -35.86 16.99
N ALA A 919 28.69 -34.99 16.11
CA ALA A 919 27.24 -34.84 16.02
C ALA A 919 26.57 -36.18 15.69
N VAL A 920 27.09 -36.96 14.75
CA VAL A 920 26.58 -38.31 14.42
C VAL A 920 26.70 -39.27 15.61
N ALA A 921 27.80 -39.21 16.34
CA ALA A 921 28.01 -40.12 17.51
C ALA A 921 27.05 -39.76 18.66
N LEU A 922 26.91 -38.48 19.01
CA LEU A 922 26.06 -37.99 20.09
C LEU A 922 24.55 -38.15 19.79
N ALA A 923 24.18 -38.14 18.52
CA ALA A 923 22.78 -38.22 18.08
C ALA A 923 22.29 -39.66 17.85
N ASN A 924 22.90 -40.68 18.45
CA ASN A 924 22.45 -42.07 18.31
C ASN A 924 21.06 -42.25 18.96
N PRO A 925 20.00 -42.54 18.22
CA PRO A 925 18.64 -42.65 18.77
C PRO A 925 18.37 -43.95 19.52
N HIS A 926 19.30 -44.91 19.46
CA HIS A 926 19.16 -46.26 20.03
C HIS A 926 20.15 -46.53 21.17
N ASP A 927 21.24 -45.75 21.27
CA ASP A 927 22.28 -45.95 22.26
C ASP A 927 22.92 -44.60 22.64
N HIS A 928 22.67 -44.15 23.84
CA HIS A 928 23.13 -42.88 24.33
C HIS A 928 24.52 -42.93 25.02
N THR A 929 25.24 -44.09 24.96
CA THR A 929 26.55 -44.27 25.60
C THR A 929 27.55 -43.18 25.20
N ALA A 930 27.60 -42.81 23.92
CA ALA A 930 28.50 -41.77 23.43
C ALA A 930 28.25 -40.41 24.08
N LEU A 931 27.00 -40.09 24.42
CA LEU A 931 26.65 -38.85 25.13
C LEU A 931 26.87 -39.02 26.64
N ALA A 932 26.47 -40.15 27.21
CA ALA A 932 26.63 -40.43 28.65
C ALA A 932 28.07 -40.33 29.12
N THR A 933 29.03 -40.75 28.29
CA THR A 933 30.49 -40.71 28.60
C THR A 933 31.09 -39.32 28.48
N GLN A 934 30.38 -38.32 27.93
CA GLN A 934 30.83 -36.93 27.89
C GLN A 934 30.71 -36.27 29.27
N PRO A 935 31.59 -35.32 29.62
CA PRO A 935 31.41 -34.51 30.81
C PRO A 935 30.01 -33.88 30.89
N GLY A 936 29.26 -34.15 31.92
CA GLY A 936 27.86 -33.68 32.07
C GLY A 936 26.84 -34.43 31.21
N GLY A 937 27.22 -35.46 30.44
CA GLY A 937 26.34 -36.18 29.52
C GLY A 937 25.16 -36.87 30.19
N GLU A 938 25.37 -37.49 31.36
CA GLU A 938 24.28 -38.11 32.16
C GLU A 938 23.23 -37.10 32.59
N GLN A 939 23.66 -35.91 32.99
CA GLN A 939 22.74 -34.80 33.32
C GLN A 939 21.95 -34.34 32.10
N VAL A 940 22.59 -34.21 30.95
CA VAL A 940 21.92 -33.90 29.68
C VAL A 940 20.87 -34.93 29.34
N LEU A 941 21.17 -36.20 29.44
CA LEU A 941 20.21 -37.27 29.18
C LEU A 941 19.02 -37.26 30.15
N ALA A 942 19.25 -37.00 31.44
CA ALA A 942 18.19 -36.89 32.42
C ALA A 942 17.21 -35.76 32.13
N VAL A 943 17.71 -34.59 31.65
CA VAL A 943 16.82 -33.46 31.26
C VAL A 943 16.15 -33.71 29.90
N TRP A 944 16.78 -34.41 28.96
CA TRP A 944 16.15 -34.82 27.71
C TRP A 944 14.97 -35.76 27.95
N GLU A 945 15.08 -36.69 28.90
CA GLU A 945 13.96 -37.59 29.26
C GLU A 945 12.75 -36.79 29.78
N ARG A 946 12.95 -35.80 30.64
CA ARG A 946 11.90 -34.89 31.09
C ARG A 946 11.31 -34.07 29.91
N ARG A 947 12.14 -33.62 28.96
CA ARG A 947 11.69 -32.93 27.76
C ARG A 947 10.83 -33.84 26.87
N ARG A 948 11.20 -35.12 26.69
CA ARG A 948 10.39 -36.07 25.92
C ARG A 948 9.00 -36.27 26.54
N GLN A 949 8.88 -36.28 27.87
CA GLN A 949 7.59 -36.35 28.56
C GLN A 949 6.73 -35.10 28.25
N ALA A 950 7.31 -33.91 28.30
CA ALA A 950 6.64 -32.67 27.94
C ALA A 950 6.21 -32.66 26.45
N LEU A 951 7.09 -33.10 25.55
CA LEU A 951 6.80 -33.22 24.12
C LEU A 951 5.65 -34.20 23.83
N ALA A 952 5.59 -35.34 24.60
CA ALA A 952 4.49 -36.28 24.47
C ALA A 952 3.15 -35.69 24.95
N ALA A 953 3.17 -34.91 26.02
CA ALA A 953 1.98 -34.15 26.47
C ALA A 953 1.54 -33.12 25.44
N TYR A 954 2.49 -32.36 24.89
CA TYR A 954 2.20 -31.37 23.85
C TYR A 954 1.64 -31.98 22.56
N ARG A 955 2.20 -33.14 22.13
CA ARG A 955 1.64 -33.87 20.98
C ARG A 955 0.20 -34.28 21.19
N ARG A 956 -0.22 -34.67 22.42
CA ARG A 956 -1.63 -34.96 22.74
C ARG A 956 -2.49 -33.70 22.64
N ALA A 957 -2.04 -32.59 23.20
CA ALA A 957 -2.76 -31.33 23.14
C ALA A 957 -2.89 -30.81 21.70
N LEU A 958 -1.88 -30.99 20.86
CA LEU A 958 -1.97 -30.65 19.42
C LEU A 958 -3.00 -31.51 18.70
N ALA A 959 -3.12 -32.80 19.04
CA ALA A 959 -4.13 -33.69 18.46
C ALA A 959 -5.56 -33.24 18.79
N GLU A 960 -5.80 -32.73 20.00
CA GLU A 960 -7.10 -32.18 20.42
C GLU A 960 -7.49 -30.93 19.60
N THR A 961 -6.51 -30.13 19.15
CA THR A 961 -6.76 -28.95 18.33
C THR A 961 -6.73 -29.22 16.82
N GLY A 962 -6.48 -30.48 16.41
CA GLY A 962 -6.32 -30.85 15.00
C GLY A 962 -5.03 -30.30 14.36
N THR A 963 -4.07 -29.88 15.18
CA THR A 963 -2.77 -29.41 14.70
C THR A 963 -1.78 -30.55 14.60
N THR A 964 -1.12 -30.71 13.45
CA THR A 964 -0.12 -31.77 13.30
C THR A 964 1.19 -31.39 13.99
N PRO A 965 1.89 -32.32 14.66
CA PRO A 965 3.20 -32.05 15.25
C PRO A 965 4.21 -31.49 14.24
N ALA A 966 4.17 -31.95 12.99
CA ALA A 966 5.03 -31.47 11.91
C ALA A 966 4.86 -29.98 11.60
N ALA A 967 3.70 -29.41 11.89
CA ALA A 967 3.42 -28.00 11.63
C ALA A 967 4.07 -27.04 12.63
N VAL A 968 4.35 -27.50 13.86
CA VAL A 968 4.97 -26.67 14.93
C VAL A 968 6.45 -27.03 15.15
N LEU A 969 6.89 -28.17 14.60
CA LEU A 969 8.26 -28.64 14.80
C LEU A 969 9.35 -27.68 14.30
N PRO A 970 9.23 -27.05 13.12
CA PRO A 970 10.22 -26.05 12.68
C PRO A 970 10.42 -24.94 13.71
N ASP A 971 9.33 -24.47 14.30
CA ASP A 971 9.37 -23.40 15.31
C ASP A 971 10.07 -23.86 16.60
N LEU A 972 9.82 -25.08 17.06
CA LEU A 972 10.52 -25.64 18.22
C LEU A 972 12.02 -25.81 17.98
N LEU A 973 12.42 -26.24 16.77
CA LEU A 973 13.83 -26.37 16.39
C LEU A 973 14.51 -24.99 16.35
N HIS A 974 13.84 -24.00 15.79
CA HIS A 974 14.29 -22.60 15.81
C HIS A 974 14.47 -22.09 17.24
N LEU A 975 13.47 -22.29 18.12
CA LEU A 975 13.54 -21.87 19.51
C LEU A 975 14.66 -22.58 20.28
N HIS A 976 14.88 -23.87 20.00
CA HIS A 976 16.00 -24.62 20.58
C HIS A 976 17.36 -24.04 20.16
N HIS A 977 17.54 -23.77 18.86
CA HIS A 977 18.74 -23.10 18.36
C HIS A 977 18.93 -21.72 19.01
N ALA A 978 17.86 -20.93 19.09
CA ALA A 978 17.91 -19.61 19.73
C ALA A 978 18.32 -19.68 21.22
N ARG A 979 17.95 -20.73 21.95
CA ARG A 979 18.43 -20.99 23.34
C ARG A 979 19.91 -21.32 23.37
N MET A 980 20.36 -22.18 22.48
CA MET A 980 21.76 -22.65 22.45
C MET A 980 22.71 -21.57 21.89
N ALA A 981 22.40 -21.01 20.77
CA ALA A 981 23.31 -20.18 19.97
C ALA A 981 22.83 -18.75 19.70
N GLY A 982 21.56 -18.40 19.96
CA GLY A 982 20.96 -17.10 19.64
C GLY A 982 20.37 -17.08 18.24
N VAL A 983 19.89 -15.90 17.84
CA VAL A 983 19.21 -15.71 16.54
C VAL A 983 20.27 -15.53 15.45
N GLU A 984 20.78 -16.64 14.92
CA GLU A 984 21.78 -16.66 13.84
C GLU A 984 21.42 -17.71 12.78
N LEU A 985 20.94 -17.27 11.63
CA LEU A 985 20.41 -18.14 10.58
C LEU A 985 21.45 -19.11 10.00
N ALA A 986 22.71 -18.70 9.89
CA ALA A 986 23.79 -19.55 9.38
C ALA A 986 24.09 -20.71 10.35
N GLY A 987 24.16 -20.42 11.66
CA GLY A 987 24.34 -21.41 12.71
C GLY A 987 23.18 -22.40 12.80
N GLU A 988 21.94 -21.92 12.71
CA GLU A 988 20.75 -22.76 12.68
C GLU A 988 20.76 -23.71 11.49
N THR A 989 21.09 -23.19 10.31
CA THR A 989 21.18 -23.99 9.09
C THR A 989 22.26 -25.09 9.21
N ALA A 990 23.39 -24.77 9.84
CA ALA A 990 24.48 -25.74 10.12
C ALA A 990 24.04 -26.81 11.11
N CYS A 991 23.36 -26.46 12.21
CA CYS A 991 22.80 -27.41 13.18
C CYS A 991 21.79 -28.36 12.52
N LEU A 992 20.84 -27.83 11.73
CA LEU A 992 19.86 -28.66 11.02
C LEU A 992 20.51 -29.60 10.00
N HIS A 993 21.56 -29.12 9.33
CA HIS A 993 22.34 -29.97 8.43
C HIS A 993 23.01 -31.13 9.16
N LEU A 994 23.64 -30.89 10.32
CA LEU A 994 24.25 -31.94 11.15
C LEU A 994 23.20 -32.93 11.70
N ALA A 995 22.04 -32.41 12.16
CA ALA A 995 20.94 -33.27 12.62
C ALA A 995 20.40 -34.14 11.47
N ARG A 996 20.29 -33.61 10.25
CA ARG A 996 19.94 -34.38 9.05
C ARG A 996 20.98 -35.44 8.72
N ALA A 997 22.24 -35.10 8.80
CA ALA A 997 23.35 -36.00 8.51
C ALA A 997 23.38 -37.19 9.52
N ALA A 998 23.14 -36.87 10.80
CA ALA A 998 23.00 -37.90 11.84
C ALA A 998 21.79 -38.81 11.54
N ALA A 999 20.62 -38.23 11.21
CA ALA A 999 19.43 -38.98 10.83
C ALA A 999 19.68 -39.93 9.65
N LEU A 1000 20.35 -39.45 8.58
CA LEU A 1000 20.75 -40.28 7.44
C LEU A 1000 21.68 -41.43 7.85
N SER A 1001 22.73 -41.12 8.63
CA SER A 1001 23.70 -42.12 9.10
C SER A 1001 23.03 -43.24 9.91
N TRP A 1002 22.14 -42.91 10.83
CA TRP A 1002 21.45 -43.88 11.67
C TRP A 1002 20.36 -44.64 10.93
N THR A 1003 19.67 -44.04 9.97
CA THR A 1003 18.70 -44.72 9.08
C THR A 1003 19.39 -45.81 8.26
N VAL A 1004 20.55 -45.52 7.66
CA VAL A 1004 21.33 -46.52 6.90
C VAL A 1004 21.83 -47.66 7.81
N ARG A 1005 22.32 -47.36 9.00
CA ARG A 1005 22.79 -48.37 9.96
C ARG A 1005 21.68 -49.25 10.50
N ALA A 1006 20.46 -48.73 10.64
CA ALA A 1006 19.29 -49.50 11.04
C ALA A 1006 18.86 -50.46 9.92
N GLY A 1007 18.84 -50.01 8.66
CA GLY A 1007 18.52 -50.87 7.51
C GLY A 1007 19.54 -51.99 7.23
N ASN A 1008 20.79 -51.78 7.60
CA ASN A 1008 21.83 -52.82 7.49
C ASN A 1008 21.80 -53.84 8.63
N ARG A 1009 20.99 -53.61 9.68
CA ARG A 1009 20.80 -54.54 10.82
C ARG A 1009 19.51 -55.39 10.74
N SER A 1010 18.61 -55.05 9.83
CA SER A 1010 17.39 -55.79 9.47
C SER A 1010 17.65 -56.68 8.25
#